data_0ed0a59cded83f37bba9af52f48ca7aa
#
_entry.id   0ed0a59cded83f37bba9af52f48ca7aa
#
_cell.length_a   1.000
_cell.length_b   1.000
_cell.length_c   1.000
_cell.angle_alpha   90.00
_cell.angle_beta   90.00
_cell.angle_gamma   90.00
#
_symmetry.space_group_name_H-M   'P 1'
#
loop_
_entity.id
_entity.type
_entity.pdbx_description
1 polymer ?
#
loop_
_entity_poly.entity_id
_entity_poly.type
_entity_poly.pdbx_seq_one_letter_code
_entity_poly.pdbx_strand_id
1 'polypeptide(L)'
;MNVNEIINKCAEKNIQLWVKDGKLHFKSPQGAFGDELKQEVKANKEKIIELLTHKEVNIVQNNIEEEYIEFPVTDIQASYLLGRNPGYLYGGLGCKIYAEFLTEFTDENKFRFAVKKLVERQGMLRARFSKEGKQAILPEISKLPIEIYHLENETENDINREILQKRNQIQFKQYNPEKDIMFDLVLFIINRKKSVLCLSLDMLIGDYISIDVLMNDLEQIYSNQQIVPLKINYRDYITYTQHQREDINFLNKFYEDKAYWKNKIDLLPGKPEIYTSVDFTDTESKTFFQKKYTLNISKWEKFEEKCRKYHITPTAMMLLLYCLTLKQWSKNKDFLINITVMQRPNIHDDIQKIIGDFTSTTLFEFKESDSNSIKEQATQTQKILFDNLTHNAFSGIEVLRELKRKDKESIIPYVFTSTVGSGNKENILQKRQLLYKISETPQVLIDCQVSKTIDGVLVNWDVREGVFPRGLIDEMFESFTEYIHNSVFDEFWENKLMINLGSNTRKIRKKINDTEKLYENKNLIESFFLRCRKNPDRTVLICGEEKFSYSKLENIAATIQTRLLENGIKKGDKVGVLLEKGGWQIASVIAILSLGAVYVPIDASQPKERIYQIVNQANIELNIYQKKEERITEKDIRIDLHDISSKNGLKYECFDSDVSAYCIFTSGSTGIPKGVEMTHAAAMNTIMDICSKFEVSDDDKILGISNLYFDLSVFDIFAAFYANATLILPLESRKKDVSHWYELCTKYHITVYNMVPAQMEMFMAYLQVNDCRKNVPRLILLSGDWIPANLIKNIRTRFPKTQCVGLGGATEAGIWSIYFPTDKMSETDRNVPYGIPLSNQRFYILDENDNPCADYVIGEICIAGKSLAKGYMNDPELTNNKFQYIGQINERIYRTGDLGLYREDGIIEFVGRKDTQVKVNGYRVELGEIENALRKYKKNRKCSCSEK
;
A
#
# COMPACT_ATOMS: atom_id res chain seq x y z
N MET A 1 9.29 54.62 7.97
CA MET A 1 9.06 53.53 7.04
C MET A 1 8.34 54.04 5.80
N ASN A 2 8.63 53.37 4.64
CA ASN A 2 7.88 53.61 3.39
C ASN A 2 6.44 53.10 3.55
N VAL A 3 5.44 53.73 2.94
CA VAL A 3 4.02 53.37 3.03
C VAL A 3 3.76 51.88 2.64
N ASN A 4 4.48 51.36 1.65
CA ASN A 4 4.44 49.96 1.24
C ASN A 4 4.94 49.02 2.34
N GLU A 5 5.98 49.38 3.10
CA GLU A 5 6.48 48.59 4.24
C GLU A 5 5.47 48.57 5.38
N ILE A 6 4.72 49.63 5.61
CA ILE A 6 3.65 49.68 6.61
C ILE A 6 2.49 48.77 6.23
N ILE A 7 2.08 48.80 4.94
CA ILE A 7 1.01 47.92 4.45
C ILE A 7 1.44 46.45 4.51
N ASN A 8 2.68 46.14 4.14
CA ASN A 8 3.23 44.77 4.21
C ASN A 8 3.31 44.29 5.66
N LYS A 9 3.77 45.10 6.61
CA LYS A 9 3.75 44.75 8.04
C LYS A 9 2.33 44.55 8.60
N CYS A 10 1.36 45.33 8.10
CA CYS A 10 -0.04 45.09 8.43
C CYS A 10 -0.51 43.72 7.88
N ALA A 11 -0.19 43.40 6.65
CA ALA A 11 -0.51 42.13 6.02
C ALA A 11 0.15 40.91 6.74
N GLU A 12 1.44 41.03 7.09
CA GLU A 12 2.19 40.01 7.87
C GLU A 12 1.55 39.69 9.24
N LYS A 13 0.88 40.71 9.82
CA LYS A 13 0.15 40.56 11.09
C LYS A 13 -1.35 40.29 10.91
N ASN A 14 -1.78 39.91 9.69
CA ASN A 14 -3.19 39.67 9.34
C ASN A 14 -4.11 40.88 9.62
N ILE A 15 -3.57 42.09 9.51
CA ILE A 15 -4.34 43.31 9.59
C ILE A 15 -4.73 43.71 8.19
N GLN A 16 -6.01 43.63 7.85
CA GLN A 16 -6.56 44.08 6.59
C GLN A 16 -6.88 45.59 6.65
N LEU A 17 -6.34 46.35 5.71
CA LEU A 17 -6.63 47.76 5.53
C LEU A 17 -7.45 47.95 4.24
N TRP A 18 -8.54 48.77 4.26
CA TRP A 18 -9.30 49.11 3.07
C TRP A 18 -9.89 50.50 3.20
N VAL A 19 -10.22 51.11 2.07
CA VAL A 19 -10.87 52.43 2.02
C VAL A 19 -12.34 52.25 1.70
N LYS A 20 -13.21 52.86 2.50
CA LYS A 20 -14.67 52.92 2.27
C LYS A 20 -15.13 54.32 2.57
N ASP A 21 -15.87 54.95 1.63
CA ASP A 21 -16.38 56.34 1.73
C ASP A 21 -15.29 57.37 2.07
N GLY A 22 -14.10 57.24 1.45
CA GLY A 22 -12.93 58.11 1.66
C GLY A 22 -12.24 57.93 3.02
N LYS A 23 -12.63 56.93 3.83
CA LYS A 23 -12.05 56.64 5.16
C LYS A 23 -11.31 55.33 5.17
N LEU A 24 -10.14 55.32 5.85
CA LEU A 24 -9.39 54.09 6.05
C LEU A 24 -10.04 53.26 7.17
N HIS A 25 -10.37 52.04 6.85
CA HIS A 25 -10.90 50.97 7.74
C HIS A 25 -9.86 49.88 7.91
N PHE A 26 -9.94 49.18 9.01
CA PHE A 26 -9.13 48.00 9.28
C PHE A 26 -9.88 46.91 9.97
N LYS A 27 -9.44 45.69 9.75
CA LYS A 27 -9.84 44.49 10.49
C LYS A 27 -8.56 43.81 10.97
N SER A 28 -8.45 43.52 12.26
CA SER A 28 -7.27 42.87 12.82
C SER A 28 -7.66 41.82 13.84
N PRO A 29 -6.86 40.76 13.98
CA PRO A 29 -6.96 39.84 15.12
C PRO A 29 -6.74 40.62 16.44
N GLN A 30 -7.33 40.13 17.53
CA GLN A 30 -7.20 40.78 18.82
C GLN A 30 -5.73 40.80 19.28
N GLY A 31 -5.16 41.99 19.55
CA GLY A 31 -3.75 42.15 19.92
C GLY A 31 -2.73 42.24 18.79
N ALA A 32 -3.09 41.94 17.54
CA ALA A 32 -2.15 41.97 16.40
C ALA A 32 -1.74 43.40 15.97
N PHE A 33 -2.61 44.37 16.23
CA PHE A 33 -2.39 45.78 15.89
C PHE A 33 -1.74 46.53 17.05
N GLY A 34 -0.45 46.35 17.27
CA GLY A 34 0.32 47.03 18.35
C GLY A 34 0.38 48.53 18.17
N ASP A 35 0.63 49.25 19.27
CA ASP A 35 0.53 50.71 19.29
C ASP A 35 1.53 51.44 18.36
N GLU A 36 2.70 50.87 18.16
CA GLU A 36 3.71 51.39 17.23
C GLU A 36 3.20 51.32 15.76
N LEU A 37 2.65 50.20 15.33
CA LEU A 37 2.13 50.05 13.98
C LEU A 37 0.84 50.86 13.77
N LYS A 38 0.01 51.05 14.82
CA LYS A 38 -1.15 51.96 14.79
C LYS A 38 -0.73 53.42 14.59
N GLN A 39 0.34 53.83 15.23
CA GLN A 39 0.88 55.23 15.07
C GLN A 39 1.45 55.41 13.65
N GLU A 40 2.16 54.44 13.11
CA GLU A 40 2.69 54.51 11.75
C GLU A 40 1.57 54.56 10.69
N VAL A 41 0.54 53.70 10.83
CA VAL A 41 -0.66 53.75 9.96
C VAL A 41 -1.40 55.05 10.10
N LYS A 42 -1.51 55.61 11.32
CA LYS A 42 -2.15 56.92 11.55
C LYS A 42 -1.35 58.07 10.98
N ALA A 43 -0.02 58.04 11.10
CA ALA A 43 0.87 59.09 10.60
C ALA A 43 0.92 59.13 9.05
N ASN A 44 0.72 57.98 8.41
CA ASN A 44 0.74 57.86 6.92
C ASN A 44 -0.67 57.66 6.33
N LYS A 45 -1.73 57.95 7.10
CA LYS A 45 -3.13 57.65 6.74
C LYS A 45 -3.53 58.19 5.38
N GLU A 46 -3.21 59.43 5.06
CA GLU A 46 -3.55 60.06 3.76
C GLU A 46 -2.84 59.37 2.59
N LYS A 47 -1.55 59.07 2.75
CA LYS A 47 -0.78 58.34 1.72
C LYS A 47 -1.24 56.87 1.58
N ILE A 48 -1.67 56.22 2.65
CA ILE A 48 -2.24 54.87 2.61
C ILE A 48 -3.61 54.91 1.92
N ILE A 49 -4.45 55.91 2.21
CA ILE A 49 -5.73 56.13 1.51
C ILE A 49 -5.46 56.38 0.03
N GLU A 50 -4.55 57.29 -0.30
CA GLU A 50 -4.17 57.60 -1.69
C GLU A 50 -3.70 56.31 -2.42
N LEU A 51 -2.85 55.52 -1.80
CA LEU A 51 -2.30 54.29 -2.39
C LEU A 51 -3.35 53.16 -2.51
N LEU A 52 -4.26 53.07 -1.55
CA LEU A 52 -5.37 52.13 -1.59
C LEU A 52 -6.56 52.59 -2.46
N THR A 53 -6.67 53.91 -2.72
CA THR A 53 -7.71 54.51 -3.56
C THR A 53 -7.26 54.63 -5.01
N HIS A 54 -5.96 54.83 -5.25
CA HIS A 54 -5.32 54.90 -6.56
C HIS A 54 -4.93 53.52 -7.14
N LYS A 55 -5.45 52.42 -6.61
CA LYS A 55 -5.55 51.25 -7.43
C LYS A 55 -6.63 51.54 -8.47
N GLU A 56 -6.21 52.02 -9.64
CA GLU A 56 -7.05 52.00 -10.82
C GLU A 56 -7.50 50.56 -11.07
N VAL A 57 -8.75 50.24 -10.66
CA VAL A 57 -9.33 48.89 -10.73
C VAL A 57 -9.67 48.52 -12.18
N ASN A 58 -9.54 49.46 -13.14
CA ASN A 58 -9.89 49.21 -14.54
C ASN A 58 -8.68 49.38 -15.48
N ILE A 59 -7.68 48.49 -15.24
CA ILE A 59 -6.46 48.46 -16.06
C ILE A 59 -6.71 47.78 -17.42
N VAL A 60 -7.71 46.86 -17.47
CA VAL A 60 -8.08 46.12 -18.69
C VAL A 60 -9.21 46.83 -19.42
N GLN A 61 -8.98 47.12 -20.71
CA GLN A 61 -9.99 47.69 -21.59
C GLN A 61 -10.49 46.64 -22.58
N ASN A 62 -11.81 46.66 -22.86
CA ASN A 62 -12.41 45.80 -23.88
C ASN A 62 -12.02 46.34 -25.28
N ASN A 63 -11.52 45.47 -26.13
CA ASN A 63 -11.32 45.72 -27.56
C ASN A 63 -12.36 44.93 -28.36
N ILE A 64 -13.51 45.51 -28.58
CA ILE A 64 -14.67 44.91 -29.27
C ILE A 64 -14.28 44.46 -30.68
N GLU A 65 -13.39 45.18 -31.38
CA GLU A 65 -12.95 44.83 -32.75
C GLU A 65 -12.12 43.56 -32.80
N GLU A 66 -11.54 43.14 -31.64
CA GLU A 66 -10.65 41.98 -31.55
C GLU A 66 -11.32 40.79 -30.85
N GLU A 67 -12.59 40.88 -30.43
CA GLU A 67 -13.26 39.82 -29.64
C GLU A 67 -13.15 38.42 -30.27
N TYR A 68 -13.15 38.37 -31.60
CA TYR A 68 -13.16 37.07 -32.35
C TYR A 68 -11.79 36.69 -32.89
N ILE A 69 -10.73 37.46 -32.61
CA ILE A 69 -9.36 37.13 -33.02
C ILE A 69 -8.81 36.03 -32.10
N GLU A 70 -8.07 35.09 -32.70
CA GLU A 70 -7.41 34.03 -31.93
C GLU A 70 -6.46 34.60 -30.89
N PHE A 71 -6.41 33.91 -29.72
CA PHE A 71 -5.48 34.23 -28.62
C PHE A 71 -4.94 32.94 -28.02
N PRO A 72 -3.80 32.96 -27.31
CA PRO A 72 -3.18 31.76 -26.81
C PRO A 72 -3.93 31.14 -25.61
N VAL A 73 -3.73 29.88 -25.40
CA VAL A 73 -4.19 29.15 -24.21
C VAL A 73 -3.30 29.46 -23.02
N THR A 74 -3.82 29.29 -21.80
CA THR A 74 -3.02 29.30 -20.57
C THR A 74 -2.18 28.03 -20.42
N ASP A 75 -1.18 28.03 -19.53
CA ASP A 75 -0.37 26.83 -19.25
C ASP A 75 -1.22 25.66 -18.77
N ILE A 76 -2.28 25.91 -17.97
CA ILE A 76 -3.17 24.84 -17.48
C ILE A 76 -4.07 24.32 -18.61
N GLN A 77 -4.62 25.19 -19.46
CA GLN A 77 -5.37 24.78 -20.65
C GLN A 77 -4.52 23.95 -21.61
N ALA A 78 -3.24 24.34 -21.80
CA ALA A 78 -2.29 23.55 -22.57
C ALA A 78 -2.07 22.15 -21.97
N SER A 79 -2.01 22.05 -20.65
CA SER A 79 -1.91 20.76 -19.95
C SER A 79 -3.17 19.90 -20.13
N TYR A 80 -4.37 20.51 -20.13
CA TYR A 80 -5.63 19.81 -20.41
C TYR A 80 -5.72 19.32 -21.85
N LEU A 81 -5.22 20.11 -22.82
CA LEU A 81 -5.15 19.69 -24.22
C LEU A 81 -4.19 18.51 -24.41
N LEU A 82 -3.00 18.56 -23.81
CA LEU A 82 -2.01 17.47 -23.84
C LEU A 82 -2.54 16.20 -23.15
N GLY A 83 -3.22 16.36 -22.02
CA GLY A 83 -3.79 15.25 -21.26
C GLY A 83 -4.84 14.43 -22.02
N ARG A 84 -5.45 14.98 -23.11
CA ARG A 84 -6.38 14.24 -23.98
C ARG A 84 -5.69 13.19 -24.84
N ASN A 85 -4.38 13.26 -25.00
CA ASN A 85 -3.63 12.30 -25.79
C ASN A 85 -3.43 10.99 -24.98
N PRO A 86 -3.90 9.83 -25.51
CA PRO A 86 -3.77 8.55 -24.83
C PRO A 86 -2.32 8.04 -24.73
N GLY A 87 -1.38 8.64 -25.50
CA GLY A 87 0.04 8.31 -25.40
C GLY A 87 0.75 8.87 -24.15
N TYR A 88 0.11 9.72 -23.38
CA TYR A 88 0.66 10.20 -22.10
C TYR A 88 0.18 9.34 -20.94
N LEU A 89 1.06 9.14 -19.98
CA LEU A 89 0.75 8.40 -18.75
C LEU A 89 -0.46 9.05 -18.06
N TYR A 90 -1.49 8.27 -17.73
CA TYR A 90 -2.77 8.70 -17.17
C TYR A 90 -3.56 9.68 -18.06
N GLY A 91 -3.24 9.75 -19.35
CA GLY A 91 -3.92 10.60 -20.34
C GLY A 91 -5.17 9.93 -20.94
N GLY A 92 -5.60 10.48 -22.09
CA GLY A 92 -6.67 9.94 -22.93
C GLY A 92 -8.08 10.40 -22.56
N LEU A 93 -8.24 11.44 -21.71
CA LEU A 93 -9.51 12.05 -21.37
C LEU A 93 -9.42 13.58 -21.26
N GLY A 94 -10.58 14.28 -21.39
CA GLY A 94 -10.68 15.72 -21.16
C GLY A 94 -10.80 16.04 -19.68
N CYS A 95 -10.40 17.26 -19.29
CA CYS A 95 -10.68 17.77 -17.96
C CYS A 95 -12.09 18.36 -17.94
N LYS A 96 -13.00 17.79 -17.13
CA LYS A 96 -14.38 18.28 -17.06
C LYS A 96 -15.00 18.05 -15.70
N ILE A 97 -16.08 18.78 -15.44
CA ILE A 97 -16.96 18.63 -14.30
C ILE A 97 -18.38 18.29 -14.77
N TYR A 98 -19.03 17.38 -14.08
CA TYR A 98 -20.45 17.13 -14.16
C TYR A 98 -21.12 17.40 -12.82
N ALA A 99 -22.23 18.12 -12.80
CA ALA A 99 -22.97 18.45 -11.58
C ALA A 99 -24.48 18.47 -11.80
N GLU A 100 -25.24 18.12 -10.77
CA GLU A 100 -26.72 18.12 -10.75
C GLU A 100 -27.21 19.02 -9.62
N PHE A 101 -28.05 19.96 -9.96
CA PHE A 101 -28.59 20.94 -9.03
C PHE A 101 -30.10 20.82 -8.96
N LEU A 102 -30.67 20.92 -7.76
CA LEU A 102 -32.07 21.13 -7.59
C LEU A 102 -32.39 22.59 -7.91
N THR A 103 -33.34 22.83 -8.83
CA THR A 103 -33.70 24.15 -9.34
C THR A 103 -35.21 24.37 -9.44
N GLU A 104 -35.58 25.60 -9.78
CA GLU A 104 -37.00 26.00 -10.02
C GLU A 104 -37.24 26.39 -11.48
N PHE A 105 -36.37 25.93 -12.40
CA PHE A 105 -36.56 26.16 -13.84
C PHE A 105 -37.67 25.24 -14.38
N THR A 106 -38.90 25.70 -14.44
CA THR A 106 -40.08 24.88 -14.80
C THR A 106 -40.75 25.33 -16.08
N ASP A 107 -40.37 26.47 -16.67
CA ASP A 107 -40.83 26.97 -17.95
C ASP A 107 -39.78 26.76 -19.03
N GLU A 108 -40.01 25.84 -19.94
CA GLU A 108 -39.08 25.48 -21.02
C GLU A 108 -38.72 26.68 -21.90
N ASN A 109 -39.71 27.53 -22.29
CA ASN A 109 -39.46 28.66 -23.19
C ASN A 109 -38.56 29.72 -22.53
N LYS A 110 -38.83 30.03 -21.26
CA LYS A 110 -38.01 30.93 -20.49
C LYS A 110 -36.58 30.37 -20.30
N PHE A 111 -36.46 29.06 -20.05
CA PHE A 111 -35.18 28.43 -19.90
C PHE A 111 -34.33 28.47 -21.18
N ARG A 112 -34.94 28.11 -22.33
CA ARG A 112 -34.28 28.21 -23.64
C ARG A 112 -33.83 29.62 -23.96
N PHE A 113 -34.69 30.61 -23.67
CA PHE A 113 -34.36 32.01 -23.84
C PHE A 113 -33.20 32.43 -22.92
N ALA A 114 -33.23 32.02 -21.65
CA ALA A 114 -32.21 32.32 -20.68
C ALA A 114 -30.85 31.74 -21.09
N VAL A 115 -30.79 30.49 -21.53
CA VAL A 115 -29.54 29.89 -22.00
C VAL A 115 -29.02 30.57 -23.28
N LYS A 116 -29.93 30.95 -24.22
CA LYS A 116 -29.50 31.73 -25.40
C LYS A 116 -28.82 33.03 -25.00
N LYS A 117 -29.45 33.78 -24.09
CA LYS A 117 -28.88 35.04 -23.59
C LYS A 117 -27.58 34.86 -22.79
N LEU A 118 -27.49 33.79 -22.03
CA LEU A 118 -26.26 33.42 -21.32
C LEU A 118 -25.10 33.15 -22.29
N VAL A 119 -25.35 32.39 -23.37
CA VAL A 119 -24.34 32.09 -24.40
C VAL A 119 -23.94 33.34 -25.18
N GLU A 120 -24.87 34.24 -25.48
CA GLU A 120 -24.56 35.55 -26.08
C GLU A 120 -23.66 36.39 -25.18
N ARG A 121 -23.92 36.39 -23.86
CA ARG A 121 -23.16 37.19 -22.87
C ARG A 121 -21.76 36.65 -22.57
N GLN A 122 -21.61 35.32 -22.44
CA GLN A 122 -20.41 34.66 -22.00
C GLN A 122 -19.63 34.04 -23.17
N GLY A 123 -18.61 34.75 -23.65
CA GLY A 123 -17.86 34.39 -24.87
C GLY A 123 -17.26 32.97 -24.81
N MET A 124 -16.71 32.58 -23.65
CA MET A 124 -16.07 31.27 -23.52
C MET A 124 -17.03 30.08 -23.72
N LEU A 125 -18.34 30.23 -23.56
CA LEU A 125 -19.31 29.21 -23.93
C LEU A 125 -19.36 28.93 -25.42
N ARG A 126 -18.77 29.80 -26.24
CA ARG A 126 -18.64 29.71 -27.71
C ARG A 126 -17.19 29.44 -28.15
N ALA A 127 -16.28 29.13 -27.23
CA ALA A 127 -14.86 28.98 -27.52
C ALA A 127 -14.53 27.70 -28.30
N ARG A 128 -13.50 27.75 -29.12
CA ARG A 128 -12.85 26.67 -29.85
C ARG A 128 -11.36 26.69 -29.59
N PHE A 129 -10.73 25.53 -29.65
CA PHE A 129 -9.29 25.39 -29.38
C PHE A 129 -8.62 24.64 -30.53
N SER A 130 -7.44 25.13 -30.93
CA SER A 130 -6.63 24.50 -31.98
C SER A 130 -5.55 23.58 -31.38
N LYS A 131 -5.02 22.70 -32.24
CA LYS A 131 -3.88 21.85 -31.87
C LYS A 131 -2.59 22.63 -31.61
N GLU A 132 -2.49 23.83 -32.18
CA GLU A 132 -1.35 24.74 -32.05
C GLU A 132 -1.37 25.51 -30.71
N GLY A 133 -2.34 25.22 -29.81
CA GLY A 133 -2.43 25.90 -28.53
C GLY A 133 -3.01 27.31 -28.61
N LYS A 134 -3.91 27.55 -29.53
CA LYS A 134 -4.69 28.78 -29.63
C LYS A 134 -6.15 28.54 -29.34
N GLN A 135 -6.85 29.58 -28.94
CA GLN A 135 -8.30 29.56 -28.70
C GLN A 135 -8.97 30.76 -29.36
N ALA A 136 -10.21 30.64 -29.77
CA ALA A 136 -11.01 31.69 -30.39
C ALA A 136 -12.46 31.62 -29.90
N ILE A 137 -13.09 32.79 -29.74
CA ILE A 137 -14.50 32.93 -29.43
C ILE A 137 -15.28 33.02 -30.75
N LEU A 138 -16.27 32.17 -30.97
CA LEU A 138 -17.10 32.18 -32.14
C LEU A 138 -18.17 33.30 -32.02
N PRO A 139 -18.53 34.00 -33.13
CA PRO A 139 -19.59 35.02 -33.11
C PRO A 139 -20.94 34.46 -32.64
N GLU A 140 -21.27 33.26 -33.09
CA GLU A 140 -22.52 32.54 -32.72
C GLU A 140 -22.29 31.01 -32.74
N ILE A 141 -23.28 30.30 -32.17
CA ILE A 141 -23.36 28.83 -32.27
C ILE A 141 -24.62 28.42 -33.00
N SER A 142 -24.52 27.42 -33.86
CA SER A 142 -25.61 26.97 -34.71
C SER A 142 -26.73 26.28 -33.92
N LYS A 143 -26.43 25.65 -32.79
CA LYS A 143 -27.38 24.91 -31.95
C LYS A 143 -26.96 25.00 -30.47
N LEU A 144 -27.93 25.33 -29.61
CA LEU A 144 -27.73 25.32 -28.16
C LEU A 144 -27.64 23.87 -27.66
N PRO A 145 -26.67 23.53 -26.79
CA PRO A 145 -26.51 22.21 -26.21
C PRO A 145 -27.45 22.00 -25.02
N ILE A 146 -28.75 21.99 -25.31
CA ILE A 146 -29.83 21.90 -24.31
C ILE A 146 -30.72 20.70 -24.63
N GLU A 147 -31.00 19.89 -23.62
CA GLU A 147 -32.07 18.88 -23.65
C GLU A 147 -33.05 19.15 -22.50
N ILE A 148 -34.35 18.93 -22.72
CA ILE A 148 -35.40 19.15 -21.72
C ILE A 148 -36.31 17.93 -21.70
N TYR A 149 -36.55 17.41 -20.50
CA TYR A 149 -37.42 16.28 -20.24
C TYR A 149 -38.54 16.68 -19.30
N HIS A 150 -39.78 16.33 -19.67
CA HIS A 150 -40.95 16.56 -18.88
C HIS A 150 -41.35 15.28 -18.15
N LEU A 151 -41.20 15.28 -16.82
CA LEU A 151 -41.40 14.12 -15.96
C LEU A 151 -42.51 14.35 -14.89
N GLU A 152 -43.41 15.31 -15.14
CA GLU A 152 -44.44 15.73 -14.17
C GLU A 152 -45.47 14.63 -13.83
N ASN A 153 -45.60 13.63 -14.69
CA ASN A 153 -46.51 12.51 -14.51
C ASN A 153 -45.79 11.19 -14.13
N GLU A 154 -44.49 11.22 -13.96
CA GLU A 154 -43.72 10.02 -13.69
C GLU A 154 -43.56 9.75 -12.18
N THR A 155 -43.35 8.50 -11.81
CA THR A 155 -43.05 8.13 -10.42
C THR A 155 -41.62 8.58 -10.01
N GLU A 156 -41.39 8.76 -8.72
CA GLU A 156 -40.06 9.13 -8.20
C GLU A 156 -38.95 8.13 -8.62
N ASN A 157 -39.27 6.84 -8.70
CA ASN A 157 -38.36 5.81 -9.17
C ASN A 157 -38.07 5.96 -10.67
N ASP A 158 -39.06 6.29 -11.49
CA ASP A 158 -38.84 6.50 -12.92
C ASP A 158 -38.02 7.78 -13.17
N ILE A 159 -38.32 8.87 -12.44
CA ILE A 159 -37.57 10.12 -12.49
C ILE A 159 -36.08 9.84 -12.16
N ASN A 160 -35.82 9.13 -11.08
CA ASN A 160 -34.45 8.81 -10.66
C ASN A 160 -33.74 7.92 -11.71
N ARG A 161 -34.46 6.99 -12.34
CA ARG A 161 -33.93 6.15 -13.41
C ARG A 161 -33.54 6.97 -14.65
N GLU A 162 -34.40 7.87 -15.10
CA GLU A 162 -34.12 8.74 -16.25
C GLU A 162 -32.91 9.66 -16.00
N ILE A 163 -32.84 10.30 -14.81
CA ILE A 163 -31.70 11.13 -14.41
C ILE A 163 -30.40 10.29 -14.40
N LEU A 164 -30.45 9.09 -13.82
CA LEU A 164 -29.25 8.19 -13.75
C LEU A 164 -28.83 7.75 -15.16
N GLN A 165 -29.76 7.39 -16.02
CA GLN A 165 -29.45 7.00 -17.40
C GLN A 165 -28.77 8.15 -18.16
N LYS A 166 -29.28 9.36 -18.00
CA LYS A 166 -28.74 10.54 -18.66
C LYS A 166 -27.36 10.94 -18.06
N ARG A 167 -27.21 10.85 -16.73
CA ARG A 167 -25.93 11.02 -16.05
C ARG A 167 -24.86 10.13 -16.68
N ASN A 168 -25.14 8.83 -16.82
CA ASN A 168 -24.20 7.87 -17.39
C ASN A 168 -23.80 8.18 -18.84
N GLN A 169 -24.67 8.85 -19.60
CA GLN A 169 -24.36 9.28 -20.97
C GLN A 169 -23.47 10.52 -20.99
N ILE A 170 -23.77 11.52 -20.14
CA ILE A 170 -23.15 12.85 -20.21
C ILE A 170 -21.85 12.92 -19.41
N GLN A 171 -21.81 12.29 -18.22
CA GLN A 171 -20.59 12.37 -17.37
C GLN A 171 -19.36 11.74 -18.03
N PHE A 172 -19.55 10.78 -18.96
CA PHE A 172 -18.43 10.14 -19.71
C PHE A 172 -18.23 10.69 -21.11
N LYS A 173 -19.07 11.67 -21.54
CA LYS A 173 -18.95 12.30 -22.86
C LYS A 173 -17.64 13.07 -22.96
N GLN A 174 -16.86 12.79 -23.99
CA GLN A 174 -15.65 13.55 -24.31
C GLN A 174 -15.96 14.56 -25.42
N TYR A 175 -15.54 15.81 -25.21
CA TYR A 175 -15.69 16.87 -26.19
C TYR A 175 -14.45 16.95 -27.10
N ASN A 176 -14.69 17.19 -28.39
CA ASN A 176 -13.63 17.58 -29.32
C ASN A 176 -13.42 19.10 -29.27
N PRO A 177 -12.27 19.60 -28.77
CA PRO A 177 -12.02 21.04 -28.59
C PRO A 177 -12.09 21.86 -29.89
N GLU A 178 -11.81 21.24 -31.05
CA GLU A 178 -11.81 21.91 -32.36
C GLU A 178 -13.24 22.06 -32.94
N LYS A 179 -14.18 21.18 -32.54
CA LYS A 179 -15.47 21.05 -33.23
C LYS A 179 -16.68 21.20 -32.34
N ASP A 180 -16.64 20.74 -31.09
CA ASP A 180 -17.81 20.64 -30.22
C ASP A 180 -18.01 21.92 -29.39
N ILE A 181 -19.22 22.19 -28.99
CA ILE A 181 -19.53 23.07 -27.90
C ILE A 181 -19.24 22.30 -26.60
N MET A 182 -18.42 22.86 -25.73
CA MET A 182 -17.80 22.14 -24.62
C MET A 182 -18.58 22.24 -23.31
N PHE A 183 -19.91 22.29 -23.41
CA PHE A 183 -20.81 22.13 -22.28
C PHE A 183 -22.13 21.49 -22.74
N ASP A 184 -22.87 20.88 -21.82
CA ASP A 184 -24.26 20.42 -22.03
C ASP A 184 -25.10 20.83 -20.81
N LEU A 185 -26.34 21.22 -21.08
CA LEU A 185 -27.38 21.49 -20.07
C LEU A 185 -28.57 20.55 -20.31
N VAL A 186 -28.91 19.75 -19.31
CA VAL A 186 -30.12 18.90 -19.35
C VAL A 186 -31.02 19.24 -18.20
N LEU A 187 -32.25 19.62 -18.52
CA LEU A 187 -33.23 20.03 -17.55
C LEU A 187 -34.33 18.96 -17.45
N PHE A 188 -34.57 18.43 -16.27
CA PHE A 188 -35.66 17.54 -15.91
C PHE A 188 -36.70 18.32 -15.13
N ILE A 189 -37.85 18.59 -15.74
CA ILE A 189 -38.97 19.27 -15.08
C ILE A 189 -39.81 18.22 -14.37
N ILE A 190 -39.80 18.24 -13.03
CA ILE A 190 -40.44 17.24 -12.18
C ILE A 190 -41.85 17.68 -11.82
N ASN A 191 -42.07 18.97 -11.58
CA ASN A 191 -43.38 19.57 -11.33
C ASN A 191 -43.32 21.11 -11.51
N ARG A 192 -44.41 21.79 -11.25
CA ARG A 192 -44.52 23.27 -11.41
C ARG A 192 -43.55 24.10 -10.52
N LYS A 193 -42.84 23.47 -9.56
CA LYS A 193 -41.96 24.17 -8.61
C LYS A 193 -40.58 23.56 -8.52
N LYS A 194 -40.39 22.40 -9.16
CA LYS A 194 -39.13 21.61 -8.93
C LYS A 194 -38.66 21.05 -10.26
N SER A 195 -37.37 21.24 -10.49
CA SER A 195 -36.65 20.66 -11.61
C SER A 195 -35.23 20.25 -11.18
N VAL A 196 -34.61 19.40 -11.96
CA VAL A 196 -33.19 19.04 -11.81
C VAL A 196 -32.43 19.52 -13.04
N LEU A 197 -31.43 20.34 -12.84
CA LEU A 197 -30.51 20.79 -13.88
C LEU A 197 -29.19 20.02 -13.80
N CYS A 198 -28.89 19.28 -14.88
CA CYS A 198 -27.62 18.61 -15.08
C CYS A 198 -26.73 19.51 -15.95
N LEU A 199 -25.56 19.82 -15.47
CA LEU A 199 -24.53 20.61 -16.15
C LEU A 199 -23.30 19.73 -16.38
N SER A 200 -22.84 19.64 -17.64
CA SER A 200 -21.50 19.13 -17.98
C SER A 200 -20.71 20.29 -18.57
N LEU A 201 -19.51 20.54 -18.06
CA LEU A 201 -18.63 21.65 -18.50
C LEU A 201 -17.21 21.15 -18.64
N ASP A 202 -16.61 21.37 -19.81
CA ASP A 202 -15.17 21.14 -20.02
C ASP A 202 -14.37 22.30 -19.42
N MET A 203 -13.32 21.98 -18.66
CA MET A 203 -12.52 22.95 -17.93
C MET A 203 -11.62 23.82 -18.85
N LEU A 204 -11.55 23.50 -20.14
CA LEU A 204 -10.95 24.42 -21.12
C LEU A 204 -11.68 25.76 -21.22
N ILE A 205 -13.01 25.75 -21.01
CA ILE A 205 -13.84 26.95 -21.18
C ILE A 205 -14.21 27.61 -19.86
N GLY A 206 -13.94 26.99 -18.71
CA GLY A 206 -14.28 27.58 -17.43
C GLY A 206 -13.68 26.83 -16.24
N ASP A 207 -13.53 27.53 -15.14
CA ASP A 207 -13.09 27.00 -13.84
C ASP A 207 -14.28 26.71 -12.90
N TYR A 208 -14.00 26.28 -11.66
CA TYR A 208 -15.06 26.05 -10.67
C TYR A 208 -15.92 27.30 -10.38
N ILE A 209 -15.31 28.50 -10.32
CA ILE A 209 -16.02 29.77 -10.12
C ILE A 209 -16.89 30.11 -11.33
N SER A 210 -16.49 29.68 -12.52
CA SER A 210 -17.31 29.85 -13.73
C SER A 210 -18.67 29.16 -13.66
N ILE A 211 -18.80 28.06 -12.87
CA ILE A 211 -20.07 27.42 -12.62
C ILE A 211 -20.99 28.34 -11.80
N ASP A 212 -20.44 29.02 -10.79
CA ASP A 212 -21.19 30.00 -10.02
C ASP A 212 -21.68 31.16 -10.90
N VAL A 213 -20.80 31.66 -11.79
CA VAL A 213 -21.15 32.72 -12.75
C VAL A 213 -22.27 32.25 -13.70
N LEU A 214 -22.11 31.06 -14.29
CA LEU A 214 -23.08 30.45 -15.20
C LEU A 214 -24.45 30.36 -14.55
N MET A 215 -24.50 29.78 -13.35
CA MET A 215 -25.76 29.55 -12.64
C MET A 215 -26.42 30.87 -12.19
N ASN A 216 -25.62 31.83 -11.70
CA ASN A 216 -26.17 33.14 -11.30
C ASN A 216 -26.71 33.94 -12.49
N ASP A 217 -25.99 33.99 -13.64
CA ASP A 217 -26.45 34.64 -14.85
C ASP A 217 -27.72 33.96 -15.38
N LEU A 218 -27.75 32.61 -15.41
CA LEU A 218 -28.89 31.84 -15.87
C LEU A 218 -30.14 32.13 -15.04
N GLU A 219 -30.04 32.23 -13.70
CA GLU A 219 -31.13 32.55 -12.80
C GLU A 219 -31.68 33.97 -13.01
N GLN A 220 -30.75 34.93 -13.07
CA GLN A 220 -31.14 36.33 -13.25
C GLN A 220 -31.89 36.51 -14.56
N ILE A 221 -31.40 35.92 -15.66
CA ILE A 221 -32.05 35.99 -16.96
C ILE A 221 -33.41 35.26 -16.93
N TYR A 222 -33.47 34.05 -16.36
CA TYR A 222 -34.71 33.29 -16.24
C TYR A 222 -35.79 34.04 -15.45
N SER A 223 -35.37 34.79 -14.42
CA SER A 223 -36.24 35.62 -13.59
C SER A 223 -36.56 36.99 -14.19
N ASN A 224 -36.18 37.24 -15.46
CA ASN A 224 -36.34 38.54 -16.16
C ASN A 224 -35.68 39.72 -15.44
N GLN A 225 -34.57 39.47 -14.68
CA GLN A 225 -33.82 40.54 -14.09
C GLN A 225 -32.91 41.19 -15.15
N GLN A 226 -32.73 42.49 -15.10
CA GLN A 226 -31.87 43.20 -16.00
C GLN A 226 -30.40 42.95 -15.62
N ILE A 227 -29.64 42.28 -16.49
CA ILE A 227 -28.19 42.05 -16.32
C ILE A 227 -27.41 43.13 -17.04
N VAL A 228 -26.46 43.75 -16.33
CA VAL A 228 -25.59 44.76 -16.90
C VAL A 228 -24.62 44.08 -17.88
N PRO A 229 -24.40 44.62 -19.10
CA PRO A 229 -23.41 44.09 -20.04
C PRO A 229 -22.00 44.04 -19.44
N LEU A 230 -21.29 42.98 -19.77
CA LEU A 230 -19.85 42.88 -19.39
C LEU A 230 -19.04 43.90 -20.14
N LYS A 231 -18.08 44.53 -19.45
CA LYS A 231 -17.14 45.51 -20.01
C LYS A 231 -15.83 44.89 -20.45
N ILE A 232 -15.59 43.63 -20.10
CA ILE A 232 -14.42 42.84 -20.51
C ILE A 232 -14.85 41.39 -20.77
N ASN A 233 -14.04 40.68 -21.56
CA ASN A 233 -14.18 39.27 -21.80
C ASN A 233 -12.91 38.49 -21.40
N TYR A 234 -12.92 37.17 -21.55
CA TYR A 234 -11.78 36.34 -21.16
C TYR A 234 -10.53 36.57 -22.04
N ARG A 235 -10.72 36.89 -23.32
CA ARG A 235 -9.61 37.24 -24.21
C ARG A 235 -8.86 38.49 -23.70
N ASP A 236 -9.61 39.51 -23.27
CA ASP A 236 -9.00 40.76 -22.74
C ASP A 236 -8.13 40.46 -21.53
N TYR A 237 -8.57 39.58 -20.64
CA TYR A 237 -7.78 39.09 -19.51
C TYR A 237 -6.50 38.36 -19.95
N ILE A 238 -6.59 37.45 -20.90
CA ILE A 238 -5.40 36.70 -21.39
C ILE A 238 -4.41 37.63 -22.08
N THR A 239 -4.88 38.52 -22.91
CA THR A 239 -4.04 39.55 -23.59
C THR A 239 -3.35 40.44 -22.57
N TYR A 240 -4.07 40.90 -21.55
CA TYR A 240 -3.50 41.65 -20.45
C TYR A 240 -2.40 40.89 -19.72
N THR A 241 -2.66 39.64 -19.37
CA THR A 241 -1.68 38.80 -18.64
C THR A 241 -0.42 38.57 -19.47
N GLN A 242 -0.53 38.47 -20.81
CA GLN A 242 0.62 38.37 -21.68
C GLN A 242 1.47 39.64 -21.66
N HIS A 243 0.84 40.85 -21.80
CA HIS A 243 1.56 42.10 -21.68
C HIS A 243 2.19 42.31 -20.30
N GLN A 244 1.53 41.82 -19.23
CA GLN A 244 2.10 41.86 -17.88
C GLN A 244 3.37 41.01 -17.77
N ARG A 245 3.50 39.92 -18.52
CA ARG A 245 4.74 39.13 -18.57
C ARG A 245 5.95 39.89 -19.14
N GLU A 246 5.73 40.99 -19.80
CA GLU A 246 6.78 41.89 -20.31
C GLU A 246 7.10 43.05 -19.33
N ASP A 247 6.26 43.24 -18.31
CA ASP A 247 6.45 44.24 -17.28
C ASP A 247 7.62 43.92 -16.35
N ILE A 248 8.46 44.91 -16.06
CA ILE A 248 9.68 44.73 -15.26
C ILE A 248 9.38 44.23 -13.83
N ASN A 249 8.27 44.68 -13.23
CA ASN A 249 7.90 44.28 -11.89
C ASN A 249 7.44 42.81 -11.87
N PHE A 250 6.67 42.40 -12.87
CA PHE A 250 6.28 41.00 -13.05
C PHE A 250 7.52 40.14 -13.31
N LEU A 251 8.41 40.55 -14.19
CA LEU A 251 9.65 39.81 -14.49
C LEU A 251 10.51 39.63 -13.24
N ASN A 252 10.67 40.68 -12.44
CA ASN A 252 11.42 40.62 -11.18
C ASN A 252 10.79 39.57 -10.23
N LYS A 253 9.49 39.63 -10.02
CA LYS A 253 8.76 38.66 -9.18
C LYS A 253 8.87 37.25 -9.75
N PHE A 254 8.71 37.08 -11.06
CA PHE A 254 8.83 35.77 -11.71
C PHE A 254 10.24 35.17 -11.51
N TYR A 255 11.30 35.95 -11.66
CA TYR A 255 12.68 35.45 -11.46
C TYR A 255 12.98 35.17 -9.99
N GLU A 256 12.44 35.95 -9.07
CA GLU A 256 12.49 35.69 -7.61
C GLU A 256 11.83 34.32 -7.30
N ASP A 257 10.61 34.10 -7.77
CA ASP A 257 9.86 32.88 -7.56
C ASP A 257 10.53 31.67 -8.24
N LYS A 258 11.04 31.86 -9.43
CA LYS A 258 11.84 30.85 -10.13
C LYS A 258 13.10 30.48 -9.35
N ALA A 259 13.80 31.42 -8.74
CA ALA A 259 14.98 31.19 -7.92
C ALA A 259 14.59 30.39 -6.65
N TYR A 260 13.48 30.75 -5.99
CA TYR A 260 12.93 30.00 -4.85
C TYR A 260 12.70 28.55 -5.20
N TRP A 261 12.00 28.25 -6.30
CA TRP A 261 11.73 26.87 -6.72
C TRP A 261 12.99 26.15 -7.19
N LYS A 262 13.89 26.81 -7.93
CA LYS A 262 15.16 26.21 -8.37
C LYS A 262 16.01 25.73 -7.20
N ASN A 263 16.05 26.46 -6.10
CA ASN A 263 16.78 26.07 -4.90
C ASN A 263 16.16 24.83 -4.22
N LYS A 264 14.86 24.58 -4.41
CA LYS A 264 14.14 23.43 -3.85
C LYS A 264 14.14 22.21 -4.76
N ILE A 265 14.14 22.35 -6.07
CA ILE A 265 13.90 21.29 -7.07
C ILE A 265 14.76 20.04 -6.83
N ASP A 266 16.03 20.21 -6.46
CA ASP A 266 16.92 19.07 -6.23
C ASP A 266 16.57 18.27 -4.98
N LEU A 267 15.89 18.86 -4.02
CA LEU A 267 15.46 18.28 -2.75
C LEU A 267 14.00 17.82 -2.74
N LEU A 268 13.24 18.14 -3.79
CA LEU A 268 11.82 17.75 -3.86
C LEU A 268 11.70 16.22 -3.98
N PRO A 269 10.82 15.59 -3.18
CA PRO A 269 10.52 14.16 -3.28
C PRO A 269 9.64 13.85 -4.53
N GLY A 270 9.37 12.55 -4.75
CA GLY A 270 8.42 12.10 -5.76
C GLY A 270 6.96 12.21 -5.32
N LYS A 271 6.06 11.57 -6.07
CA LYS A 271 4.64 11.41 -5.67
C LYS A 271 4.49 10.42 -4.51
N PRO A 272 3.33 10.36 -3.83
CA PRO A 272 2.99 9.24 -2.95
C PRO A 272 3.05 7.90 -3.70
N GLU A 273 3.80 6.93 -3.18
CA GLU A 273 3.91 5.58 -3.74
C GLU A 273 2.86 4.66 -3.10
N ILE A 274 1.60 4.86 -3.47
CA ILE A 274 0.47 4.02 -3.03
C ILE A 274 0.38 2.80 -3.95
N TYR A 275 0.07 1.64 -3.37
CA TYR A 275 -0.06 0.39 -4.11
C TYR A 275 -1.14 0.49 -5.19
N THR A 276 -0.80 0.07 -6.41
CA THR A 276 -1.72 0.03 -7.56
C THR A 276 -1.86 -1.40 -8.06
N SER A 277 -3.08 -1.79 -8.44
CA SER A 277 -3.38 -3.16 -8.88
C SER A 277 -2.89 -3.49 -10.29
N VAL A 278 -2.53 -2.49 -11.10
CA VAL A 278 -2.21 -2.64 -12.53
C VAL A 278 -1.01 -1.78 -12.91
N ASP A 279 -0.13 -2.31 -13.78
CA ASP A 279 0.82 -1.47 -14.53
C ASP A 279 0.01 -0.55 -15.44
N PHE A 280 0.21 0.74 -15.32
CA PHE A 280 -0.59 1.78 -15.94
C PHE A 280 -0.62 1.77 -17.48
N THR A 281 0.24 1.02 -18.11
CA THR A 281 0.26 0.82 -19.57
C THR A 281 -0.98 0.07 -20.07
N ASP A 282 -1.68 -0.66 -19.19
CA ASP A 282 -2.78 -1.55 -19.56
C ASP A 282 -4.16 -1.07 -19.10
N THR A 283 -4.29 0.09 -18.42
CA THR A 283 -5.60 0.57 -17.99
C THR A 283 -6.37 1.24 -19.12
N GLU A 284 -7.36 0.56 -19.64
CA GLU A 284 -8.39 1.15 -20.51
C GLU A 284 -9.38 2.06 -19.75
N SER A 285 -9.39 2.03 -18.42
CA SER A 285 -10.35 2.78 -17.63
C SER A 285 -10.12 4.29 -17.72
N LYS A 286 -11.10 4.99 -18.30
CA LYS A 286 -11.17 6.44 -18.45
C LYS A 286 -12.27 7.05 -17.59
N THR A 287 -12.76 6.31 -16.59
CA THR A 287 -13.86 6.70 -15.72
C THR A 287 -13.36 7.01 -14.33
N PHE A 288 -14.15 7.78 -13.60
CA PHE A 288 -13.93 8.13 -12.21
C PHE A 288 -15.14 7.73 -11.37
N PHE A 289 -14.88 7.42 -10.10
CA PHE A 289 -15.93 7.27 -9.10
C PHE A 289 -15.68 8.23 -7.94
N GLN A 290 -16.75 8.52 -7.18
CA GLN A 290 -16.68 9.46 -6.08
C GLN A 290 -16.87 8.80 -4.73
N LYS A 291 -16.03 9.20 -3.76
CA LYS A 291 -16.27 9.06 -2.32
C LYS A 291 -16.62 10.43 -1.75
N LYS A 292 -17.63 10.51 -0.89
CA LYS A 292 -18.07 11.79 -0.32
C LYS A 292 -18.43 11.68 1.15
N TYR A 293 -18.17 12.75 1.89
CA TYR A 293 -18.55 12.95 3.27
C TYR A 293 -18.98 14.39 3.50
N THR A 294 -20.07 14.61 4.21
CA THR A 294 -20.56 15.96 4.54
C THR A 294 -20.44 16.21 6.03
N LEU A 295 -19.64 17.21 6.40
CA LEU A 295 -19.67 17.77 7.73
C LEU A 295 -20.85 18.71 7.83
N ASN A 296 -21.80 18.43 8.70
CA ASN A 296 -22.88 19.37 8.97
C ASN A 296 -22.35 20.68 9.57
N ILE A 297 -23.15 21.73 9.51
CA ILE A 297 -22.79 23.09 9.95
C ILE A 297 -22.21 23.07 11.36
N SER A 298 -22.86 22.42 12.33
CA SER A 298 -22.40 22.39 13.74
C SER A 298 -21.03 21.73 13.94
N LYS A 299 -20.76 20.63 13.22
CA LYS A 299 -19.42 19.99 13.26
C LYS A 299 -18.36 20.85 12.59
N TRP A 300 -18.73 21.52 11.50
CA TRP A 300 -17.83 22.42 10.80
C TRP A 300 -17.45 23.65 11.67
N GLU A 301 -18.42 24.25 12.35
CA GLU A 301 -18.18 25.36 13.27
C GLU A 301 -17.19 24.96 14.39
N LYS A 302 -17.33 23.77 14.95
CA LYS A 302 -16.39 23.23 15.94
C LYS A 302 -14.99 23.04 15.35
N PHE A 303 -14.90 22.52 14.12
CA PHE A 303 -13.64 22.37 13.41
C PHE A 303 -12.97 23.75 13.19
N GLU A 304 -13.72 24.74 12.71
CA GLU A 304 -13.21 26.13 12.54
C GLU A 304 -12.79 26.76 13.87
N GLU A 305 -13.52 26.49 14.96
CA GLU A 305 -13.16 26.95 16.31
C GLU A 305 -11.81 26.37 16.75
N LYS A 306 -11.59 25.07 16.56
CA LYS A 306 -10.29 24.44 16.87
C LYS A 306 -9.17 24.99 15.99
N CYS A 307 -9.39 25.14 14.71
CA CYS A 307 -8.43 25.77 13.81
C CYS A 307 -8.06 27.18 14.28
N ARG A 308 -9.04 28.00 14.68
CA ARG A 308 -8.80 29.36 15.22
C ARG A 308 -8.03 29.32 16.55
N LYS A 309 -8.36 28.38 17.44
CA LYS A 309 -7.66 28.18 18.72
C LYS A 309 -6.16 27.94 18.51
N TYR A 310 -5.81 27.15 17.52
CA TYR A 310 -4.42 26.79 17.24
C TYR A 310 -3.76 27.68 16.15
N HIS A 311 -4.44 28.72 15.68
CA HIS A 311 -3.97 29.66 14.63
C HIS A 311 -3.68 29.00 13.28
N ILE A 312 -4.42 27.97 12.95
CA ILE A 312 -4.33 27.22 11.69
C ILE A 312 -5.56 27.55 10.83
N THR A 313 -5.35 27.70 9.52
CA THR A 313 -6.47 27.85 8.57
C THR A 313 -7.17 26.52 8.37
N PRO A 314 -8.50 26.48 8.18
CA PRO A 314 -9.22 25.23 7.86
C PRO A 314 -8.65 24.53 6.64
N THR A 315 -8.26 25.26 5.59
CA THR A 315 -7.62 24.69 4.38
C THR A 315 -6.30 24.00 4.70
N ALA A 316 -5.42 24.60 5.49
CA ALA A 316 -4.13 24.01 5.86
C ALA A 316 -4.33 22.74 6.72
N MET A 317 -5.32 22.75 7.61
CA MET A 317 -5.64 21.55 8.41
C MET A 317 -6.20 20.44 7.55
N MET A 318 -7.16 20.69 6.63
CA MET A 318 -7.69 19.69 5.72
C MET A 318 -6.59 19.12 4.79
N LEU A 319 -5.68 19.98 4.31
CA LEU A 319 -4.52 19.56 3.54
C LEU A 319 -3.63 18.61 4.36
N LEU A 320 -3.34 18.95 5.61
CA LEU A 320 -2.58 18.06 6.50
C LEU A 320 -3.26 16.71 6.66
N LEU A 321 -4.57 16.69 6.96
CA LEU A 321 -5.31 15.43 7.15
C LEU A 321 -5.29 14.56 5.90
N TYR A 322 -5.40 15.17 4.70
CA TYR A 322 -5.24 14.47 3.42
C TYR A 322 -3.84 13.89 3.27
N CYS A 323 -2.79 14.68 3.54
CA CYS A 323 -1.41 14.21 3.46
C CYS A 323 -1.12 13.09 4.47
N LEU A 324 -1.62 13.18 5.69
CA LEU A 324 -1.48 12.12 6.70
C LEU A 324 -2.16 10.82 6.27
N THR A 325 -3.30 10.93 5.59
CA THR A 325 -3.97 9.77 5.01
C THR A 325 -3.12 9.16 3.90
N LEU A 326 -2.66 9.95 2.93
CA LEU A 326 -1.80 9.44 1.86
C LEU A 326 -0.53 8.79 2.43
N LYS A 327 0.10 9.40 3.44
CA LYS A 327 1.29 8.88 4.11
C LYS A 327 1.05 7.48 4.69
N GLN A 328 -0.11 7.23 5.27
CA GLN A 328 -0.43 5.93 5.90
C GLN A 328 -0.40 4.77 4.90
N TRP A 329 -0.71 5.02 3.60
CA TRP A 329 -0.70 4.03 2.52
C TRP A 329 0.46 4.19 1.54
N SER A 330 1.30 5.21 1.71
CA SER A 330 2.45 5.44 0.84
C SER A 330 3.70 4.73 1.37
N LYS A 331 4.46 4.12 0.45
CA LYS A 331 5.76 3.54 0.75
C LYS A 331 6.78 4.60 1.16
N ASN A 332 6.78 5.76 0.46
CA ASN A 332 7.62 6.89 0.82
C ASN A 332 6.89 7.80 1.82
N LYS A 333 7.64 8.35 2.77
CA LYS A 333 7.10 9.19 3.86
C LYS A 333 7.03 10.66 3.46
N ASP A 334 7.92 11.08 2.57
CA ASP A 334 7.98 12.42 2.00
C ASP A 334 7.49 12.35 0.55
N PHE A 335 6.63 13.29 0.16
CA PHE A 335 6.07 13.30 -1.19
C PHE A 335 5.52 14.68 -1.60
N LEU A 336 5.25 14.81 -2.90
CA LEU A 336 4.60 15.96 -3.51
C LEU A 336 3.13 15.69 -3.80
N ILE A 337 2.31 16.74 -3.64
CA ILE A 337 0.95 16.80 -4.16
C ILE A 337 0.72 18.09 -4.93
N ASN A 338 -0.22 18.09 -5.86
CA ASN A 338 -0.67 19.30 -6.56
C ASN A 338 -1.75 20.02 -5.74
N ILE A 339 -1.59 21.33 -5.61
CA ILE A 339 -2.62 22.20 -5.03
C ILE A 339 -3.25 23.02 -6.15
N THR A 340 -4.56 22.96 -6.28
CA THR A 340 -5.32 23.81 -7.18
C THR A 340 -5.46 25.21 -6.59
N VAL A 341 -5.07 26.20 -7.33
CA VAL A 341 -5.14 27.62 -6.95
C VAL A 341 -6.08 28.34 -7.89
N MET A 342 -7.13 28.94 -7.34
CA MET A 342 -8.10 29.74 -8.09
C MET A 342 -7.74 31.22 -7.94
N GLN A 343 -7.28 31.83 -9.01
CA GLN A 343 -6.82 33.23 -8.99
C GLN A 343 -7.59 34.06 -10.00
N ARG A 344 -8.48 34.90 -9.48
CA ARG A 344 -9.11 35.95 -10.25
C ARG A 344 -8.57 37.29 -9.75
N PRO A 345 -7.54 37.86 -10.44
CA PRO A 345 -6.87 39.08 -9.98
C PRO A 345 -7.82 40.27 -9.99
N ASN A 346 -7.64 41.19 -9.03
CA ASN A 346 -8.48 42.39 -8.92
C ASN A 346 -8.03 43.47 -9.91
N ILE A 347 -8.21 43.23 -11.24
CA ILE A 347 -7.80 44.09 -12.33
C ILE A 347 -8.96 44.78 -13.05
N HIS A 348 -10.18 44.32 -12.82
CA HIS A 348 -11.43 44.90 -13.33
C HIS A 348 -12.64 44.38 -12.52
N ASP A 349 -13.68 45.24 -12.35
CA ASP A 349 -14.90 44.89 -11.58
C ASP A 349 -15.66 43.69 -12.14
N ASP A 350 -15.55 43.39 -13.42
CA ASP A 350 -16.24 42.31 -14.09
C ASP A 350 -15.44 40.98 -14.11
N ILE A 351 -14.19 40.99 -13.61
CA ILE A 351 -13.35 39.77 -13.63
C ILE A 351 -14.02 38.56 -12.88
N GLN A 352 -14.83 38.88 -11.86
CA GLN A 352 -15.59 37.91 -11.09
C GLN A 352 -16.89 37.48 -11.78
N LYS A 353 -17.25 38.07 -12.92
CA LYS A 353 -18.51 37.87 -13.64
C LYS A 353 -18.34 37.24 -15.02
N ILE A 354 -17.09 36.97 -15.44
CA ILE A 354 -16.80 36.31 -16.71
C ILE A 354 -16.54 34.84 -16.52
N ILE A 355 -16.97 34.03 -17.49
CA ILE A 355 -16.63 32.60 -17.59
C ILE A 355 -15.25 32.49 -18.26
N GLY A 356 -14.40 31.64 -17.71
CA GLY A 356 -13.06 31.35 -18.22
C GLY A 356 -12.27 30.52 -17.23
N ASP A 357 -11.18 29.93 -17.67
CA ASP A 357 -10.30 29.15 -16.81
C ASP A 357 -9.20 30.04 -16.18
N PHE A 358 -9.40 30.40 -14.92
CA PHE A 358 -8.45 31.17 -14.10
C PHE A 358 -7.65 30.26 -13.14
N THR A 359 -7.65 28.97 -13.41
CA THR A 359 -6.97 28.00 -12.56
C THR A 359 -5.46 28.08 -12.74
N SER A 360 -4.74 28.00 -11.64
CA SER A 360 -3.30 27.78 -11.56
C SER A 360 -3.03 26.61 -10.63
N THR A 361 -1.80 26.13 -10.57
CA THR A 361 -1.38 25.10 -9.64
C THR A 361 -0.11 25.52 -8.91
N THR A 362 0.08 25.00 -7.69
CA THR A 362 1.36 25.02 -7.00
C THR A 362 1.63 23.63 -6.42
N LEU A 363 2.89 23.29 -6.22
CA LEU A 363 3.24 22.04 -5.56
C LEU A 363 3.29 22.25 -4.05
N PHE A 364 2.91 21.22 -3.31
CA PHE A 364 3.07 21.15 -1.87
C PHE A 364 3.95 19.95 -1.52
N GLU A 365 5.05 20.21 -0.82
CA GLU A 365 5.91 19.15 -0.31
C GLU A 365 5.49 18.77 1.11
N PHE A 366 5.00 17.55 1.28
CA PHE A 366 4.79 16.96 2.58
C PHE A 366 6.09 16.29 3.02
N LYS A 367 6.53 16.59 4.24
CA LYS A 367 7.68 15.95 4.89
C LYS A 367 7.25 15.35 6.21
N GLU A 368 7.69 14.13 6.47
CA GLU A 368 7.53 13.55 7.78
C GLU A 368 8.26 14.44 8.80
N SER A 369 7.54 14.83 9.82
CA SER A 369 8.12 15.63 10.91
C SER A 369 8.41 14.71 12.09
N ASP A 370 9.58 14.86 12.69
CA ASP A 370 9.89 14.26 14.00
C ASP A 370 9.05 14.89 15.13
N SER A 371 8.18 15.86 14.77
CA SER A 371 7.32 16.55 15.73
C SER A 371 6.39 15.57 16.44
N ASN A 372 6.15 15.82 17.69
CA ASN A 372 5.39 14.94 18.57
C ASN A 372 3.88 15.23 18.54
N SER A 373 3.40 16.27 17.84
CA SER A 373 1.98 16.65 17.83
C SER A 373 1.44 17.06 16.47
N ILE A 374 0.13 16.84 16.25
CA ILE A 374 -0.59 17.30 15.05
C ILE A 374 -0.55 18.82 14.91
N LYS A 375 -0.61 19.57 16.02
CA LYS A 375 -0.50 21.03 16.04
C LYS A 375 0.78 21.54 15.39
N GLU A 376 1.92 20.94 15.71
CA GLU A 376 3.22 21.31 15.14
C GLU A 376 3.26 21.00 13.64
N GLN A 377 2.77 19.83 13.25
CA GLN A 377 2.67 19.45 11.82
C GLN A 377 1.73 20.39 11.05
N ALA A 378 0.59 20.78 11.64
CA ALA A 378 -0.34 21.73 11.03
C ALA A 378 0.30 23.12 10.85
N THR A 379 1.09 23.57 11.83
CA THR A 379 1.83 24.82 11.75
C THR A 379 2.85 24.80 10.61
N GLN A 380 3.60 23.69 10.48
CA GLN A 380 4.57 23.53 9.40
C GLN A 380 3.88 23.44 8.03
N THR A 381 2.78 22.65 7.93
CA THR A 381 1.97 22.56 6.70
C THR A 381 1.46 23.92 6.26
N GLN A 382 0.91 24.72 7.18
CA GLN A 382 0.44 26.06 6.88
C GLN A 382 1.55 26.98 6.40
N LYS A 383 2.74 26.91 7.03
CA LYS A 383 3.90 27.71 6.63
C LYS A 383 4.35 27.37 5.21
N ILE A 384 4.55 26.07 4.91
CA ILE A 384 4.95 25.61 3.57
C ILE A 384 3.91 26.02 2.52
N LEU A 385 2.62 25.82 2.82
CA LEU A 385 1.53 26.22 1.91
C LEU A 385 1.58 27.71 1.59
N PHE A 386 1.73 28.56 2.59
CA PHE A 386 1.78 30.00 2.40
C PHE A 386 3.03 30.45 1.66
N ASP A 387 4.19 29.88 1.99
CA ASP A 387 5.45 30.16 1.29
C ASP A 387 5.32 29.81 -0.22
N ASN A 388 4.73 28.66 -0.54
CA ASN A 388 4.55 28.24 -1.94
C ASN A 388 3.51 29.10 -2.68
N LEU A 389 2.43 29.50 -2.01
CA LEU A 389 1.42 30.41 -2.57
C LEU A 389 1.96 31.83 -2.82
N THR A 390 2.89 32.32 -2.01
CA THR A 390 3.54 33.63 -2.23
C THR A 390 4.53 33.61 -3.38
N HIS A 391 4.99 32.43 -3.81
CA HIS A 391 5.93 32.23 -4.92
C HIS A 391 5.22 31.57 -6.14
N ASN A 392 4.00 32.02 -6.45
CA ASN A 392 3.14 31.43 -7.48
C ASN A 392 3.22 32.15 -8.84
N ALA A 393 4.05 33.19 -9.02
CA ALA A 393 4.35 33.73 -10.34
C ALA A 393 5.14 32.74 -11.22
N PHE A 394 5.85 31.79 -10.59
CA PHE A 394 6.40 30.59 -11.21
C PHE A 394 5.49 29.39 -10.82
N SER A 395 4.60 29.02 -11.73
CA SER A 395 3.50 28.08 -11.46
C SER A 395 3.98 26.64 -11.19
N GLY A 396 3.11 25.81 -10.57
CA GLY A 396 3.37 24.38 -10.38
C GLY A 396 3.67 23.65 -11.70
N ILE A 397 3.04 24.04 -12.80
CA ILE A 397 3.32 23.47 -14.13
C ILE A 397 4.76 23.77 -14.58
N GLU A 398 5.23 24.98 -14.33
CA GLU A 398 6.61 25.37 -14.65
C GLU A 398 7.61 24.60 -13.77
N VAL A 399 7.29 24.38 -12.49
CA VAL A 399 8.09 23.54 -11.59
C VAL A 399 8.15 22.10 -12.10
N LEU A 400 7.02 21.51 -12.51
CA LEU A 400 6.97 20.16 -13.09
C LEU A 400 7.77 20.04 -14.39
N ARG A 401 7.76 21.08 -15.23
CA ARG A 401 8.61 21.13 -16.43
C ARG A 401 10.11 21.13 -16.10
N GLU A 402 10.52 21.87 -15.06
CA GLU A 402 11.92 21.86 -14.60
C GLU A 402 12.31 20.52 -13.96
N LEU A 403 11.42 19.86 -13.21
CA LEU A 403 11.64 18.49 -12.71
C LEU A 403 11.88 17.52 -13.86
N LYS A 404 11.04 17.55 -14.89
CA LYS A 404 11.20 16.73 -16.10
C LYS A 404 12.53 16.95 -16.81
N ARG A 405 13.02 18.21 -16.90
CA ARG A 405 14.33 18.54 -17.50
C ARG A 405 15.50 17.93 -16.72
N LYS A 406 15.30 17.60 -15.43
CA LYS A 406 16.29 16.97 -14.57
C LYS A 406 16.09 15.46 -14.43
N ASP A 407 15.31 14.83 -15.33
CA ASP A 407 14.93 13.41 -15.29
C ASP A 407 14.29 12.96 -13.96
N LYS A 408 13.67 13.90 -13.24
CA LYS A 408 12.89 13.62 -12.04
C LYS A 408 11.43 13.34 -12.39
N GLU A 409 10.73 12.65 -11.48
CA GLU A 409 9.30 12.43 -11.61
C GLU A 409 8.54 13.75 -11.76
N SER A 410 7.79 13.90 -12.83
CA SER A 410 7.08 15.14 -13.19
C SER A 410 5.56 14.96 -13.26
N ILE A 411 5.06 13.76 -12.99
CA ILE A 411 3.61 13.47 -12.91
C ILE A 411 3.27 13.26 -11.45
N ILE A 412 2.56 14.23 -10.86
CA ILE A 412 2.11 14.21 -9.47
C ILE A 412 0.58 14.07 -9.47
N PRO A 413 0.06 12.82 -9.44
CA PRO A 413 -1.34 12.53 -9.74
C PRO A 413 -2.30 12.65 -8.55
N TYR A 414 -1.84 13.20 -7.43
CA TYR A 414 -2.64 13.46 -6.24
C TYR A 414 -2.86 14.95 -6.10
N VAL A 415 -4.13 15.35 -6.07
CA VAL A 415 -4.55 16.77 -6.10
C VAL A 415 -5.32 17.11 -4.84
N PHE A 416 -5.15 18.33 -4.35
CA PHE A 416 -5.98 18.90 -3.30
C PHE A 416 -6.56 20.22 -3.77
N THR A 417 -7.90 20.35 -3.73
CA THR A 417 -8.66 21.50 -4.15
C THR A 417 -9.54 21.98 -2.98
N SER A 418 -9.39 23.23 -2.55
CA SER A 418 -10.19 23.80 -1.47
C SER A 418 -10.81 25.13 -1.86
N THR A 419 -12.13 25.24 -1.70
CA THR A 419 -12.87 26.51 -1.83
C THR A 419 -13.25 27.09 -0.47
N VAL A 420 -12.83 26.43 0.63
CA VAL A 420 -13.03 26.89 2.01
C VAL A 420 -11.97 27.91 2.34
N GLY A 421 -12.35 29.17 2.61
CA GLY A 421 -11.40 30.24 2.96
C GLY A 421 -11.17 31.26 1.86
N SER A 422 -11.62 31.06 0.64
CA SER A 422 -11.78 32.14 -0.32
C SER A 422 -12.80 33.09 0.28
N GLY A 423 -12.35 34.23 0.81
CA GLY A 423 -13.16 35.19 1.58
C GLY A 423 -14.33 35.83 0.81
N ASN A 424 -14.88 35.15 -0.14
CA ASN A 424 -15.89 35.63 -1.07
C ASN A 424 -17.29 35.11 -0.71
N LYS A 425 -18.22 35.99 -1.05
CA LYS A 425 -19.68 35.81 -1.08
C LYS A 425 -20.09 34.38 -1.28
N GLU A 426 -21.23 33.99 -0.69
CA GLU A 426 -21.87 32.68 -0.82
C GLU A 426 -21.79 32.16 -2.26
N ASN A 427 -21.16 31.01 -2.45
CA ASN A 427 -21.05 30.34 -3.74
C ASN A 427 -22.36 29.57 -4.07
N ILE A 428 -22.49 29.05 -5.31
CA ILE A 428 -23.68 28.35 -5.75
C ILE A 428 -24.06 27.16 -4.87
N LEU A 429 -23.05 26.43 -4.37
CA LEU A 429 -23.25 25.26 -3.49
C LEU A 429 -23.83 25.64 -2.12
N GLN A 430 -23.68 26.90 -1.68
CA GLN A 430 -24.30 27.44 -0.48
C GLN A 430 -25.70 27.96 -0.71
N LYS A 431 -26.06 28.25 -1.98
CA LYS A 431 -27.36 28.77 -2.35
C LYS A 431 -28.31 27.68 -2.89
N ARG A 432 -27.72 26.60 -3.45
CA ARG A 432 -28.47 25.56 -4.14
C ARG A 432 -28.10 24.18 -3.62
N GLN A 433 -29.11 23.32 -3.57
CA GLN A 433 -28.91 21.93 -3.21
C GLN A 433 -28.22 21.19 -4.35
N LEU A 434 -26.98 20.75 -4.08
CA LEU A 434 -26.22 19.87 -4.96
C LEU A 434 -26.69 18.43 -4.74
N LEU A 435 -27.14 17.76 -5.80
CA LEU A 435 -27.57 16.36 -5.75
C LEU A 435 -26.42 15.40 -6.06
N TYR A 436 -25.62 15.73 -7.07
CA TYR A 436 -24.49 14.94 -7.50
C TYR A 436 -23.42 15.84 -8.15
N LYS A 437 -22.15 15.47 -8.00
CA LYS A 437 -21.02 16.14 -8.65
C LYS A 437 -19.90 15.15 -8.87
N ILE A 438 -19.20 15.20 -10.00
CA ILE A 438 -17.95 14.47 -10.23
C ILE A 438 -17.06 15.26 -11.17
N SER A 439 -15.75 15.22 -10.96
CA SER A 439 -14.75 15.77 -11.87
C SER A 439 -13.89 14.67 -12.48
N GLU A 440 -13.52 14.85 -13.72
CA GLU A 440 -12.54 14.03 -14.44
C GLU A 440 -11.37 14.92 -14.84
N THR A 441 -10.17 14.54 -14.43
CA THR A 441 -8.95 15.30 -14.74
C THR A 441 -7.88 14.34 -15.27
N PRO A 442 -7.32 14.60 -16.47
CA PRO A 442 -6.22 13.80 -17.00
C PRO A 442 -5.01 13.88 -16.08
N GLN A 443 -4.24 12.80 -16.02
CA GLN A 443 -3.03 12.70 -15.19
C GLN A 443 -3.29 12.80 -13.67
N VAL A 444 -4.54 12.63 -13.22
CA VAL A 444 -4.93 12.60 -11.82
C VAL A 444 -5.45 11.21 -11.45
N LEU A 445 -5.08 10.73 -10.27
CA LEU A 445 -5.55 9.49 -9.67
C LEU A 445 -6.55 9.74 -8.55
N ILE A 446 -6.30 10.73 -7.71
CA ILE A 446 -7.19 11.17 -6.64
C ILE A 446 -7.20 12.69 -6.60
N ASP A 447 -8.38 13.28 -6.74
CA ASP A 447 -8.64 14.71 -6.49
C ASP A 447 -9.46 14.85 -5.20
N CYS A 448 -8.82 15.34 -4.14
CA CYS A 448 -9.46 15.65 -2.86
C CYS A 448 -10.02 17.07 -2.89
N GLN A 449 -11.33 17.19 -2.87
CA GLN A 449 -12.02 18.48 -2.94
C GLN A 449 -12.75 18.81 -1.63
N VAL A 450 -12.60 20.04 -1.16
CA VAL A 450 -13.26 20.55 0.04
C VAL A 450 -14.05 21.80 -0.31
N SER A 451 -15.37 21.76 -0.18
CA SER A 451 -16.29 22.82 -0.63
C SER A 451 -17.36 23.12 0.39
N LYS A 452 -17.67 24.41 0.64
CA LYS A 452 -18.85 24.80 1.42
C LYS A 452 -20.12 24.56 0.63
N THR A 453 -21.13 23.98 1.27
CA THR A 453 -22.46 23.71 0.71
C THR A 453 -23.55 24.25 1.64
N ILE A 454 -24.81 24.19 1.21
CA ILE A 454 -25.96 24.57 2.04
C ILE A 454 -26.07 23.73 3.33
N ASP A 455 -25.66 22.48 3.28
CA ASP A 455 -25.75 21.53 4.40
C ASP A 455 -24.49 21.52 5.31
N GLY A 456 -23.47 22.31 4.95
CA GLY A 456 -22.21 22.36 5.68
C GLY A 456 -20.99 22.34 4.76
N VAL A 457 -20.04 21.44 4.99
CA VAL A 457 -18.86 21.26 4.12
C VAL A 457 -18.84 19.87 3.52
N LEU A 458 -18.86 19.83 2.20
CA LEU A 458 -18.68 18.61 1.42
C LEU A 458 -17.18 18.36 1.19
N VAL A 459 -16.76 17.17 1.59
CA VAL A 459 -15.44 16.62 1.25
C VAL A 459 -15.66 15.45 0.31
N ASN A 460 -15.07 15.50 -0.87
CA ASN A 460 -15.15 14.41 -1.82
C ASN A 460 -13.79 14.06 -2.42
N TRP A 461 -13.61 12.79 -2.72
CA TRP A 461 -12.52 12.29 -3.53
C TRP A 461 -13.09 11.81 -4.86
N ASP A 462 -12.62 12.39 -5.95
CA ASP A 462 -12.87 11.90 -7.29
C ASP A 462 -11.68 11.02 -7.67
N VAL A 463 -11.91 9.72 -7.87
CA VAL A 463 -10.88 8.69 -7.95
C VAL A 463 -10.97 7.99 -9.30
N ARG A 464 -9.82 7.85 -9.99
CA ARG A 464 -9.74 7.11 -11.25
C ARG A 464 -10.01 5.63 -11.01
N GLU A 465 -10.98 5.09 -11.74
CA GLU A 465 -11.44 3.71 -11.59
C GLU A 465 -10.41 2.69 -12.09
N GLY A 466 -10.36 1.52 -11.48
CA GLY A 466 -9.52 0.39 -11.89
C GLY A 466 -8.04 0.48 -11.52
N VAL A 467 -7.58 1.60 -10.96
CA VAL A 467 -6.18 1.82 -10.60
C VAL A 467 -5.80 1.16 -9.28
N PHE A 468 -6.65 1.30 -8.30
CA PHE A 468 -6.39 0.81 -6.95
C PHE A 468 -7.07 -0.54 -6.69
N PRO A 469 -6.51 -1.39 -5.84
CA PRO A 469 -7.17 -2.59 -5.38
C PRO A 469 -8.56 -2.29 -4.81
N ARG A 470 -9.43 -3.27 -4.91
CA ARG A 470 -10.79 -3.15 -4.35
C ARG A 470 -10.71 -2.91 -2.84
N GLY A 471 -11.51 -1.98 -2.34
CA GLY A 471 -11.58 -1.67 -0.91
C GLY A 471 -10.50 -0.71 -0.40
N LEU A 472 -9.35 -0.55 -1.07
CA LEU A 472 -8.26 0.32 -0.61
C LEU A 472 -8.73 1.78 -0.44
N ILE A 473 -9.39 2.33 -1.45
CA ILE A 473 -9.90 3.71 -1.41
C ILE A 473 -10.98 3.88 -0.34
N ASP A 474 -11.79 2.84 -0.10
CA ASP A 474 -12.81 2.86 0.97
C ASP A 474 -12.17 3.05 2.34
N GLU A 475 -11.11 2.29 2.63
CA GLU A 475 -10.37 2.39 3.90
C GLU A 475 -9.62 3.72 4.03
N MET A 476 -8.95 4.15 2.97
CA MET A 476 -8.27 5.45 2.96
C MET A 476 -9.25 6.59 3.26
N PHE A 477 -10.43 6.57 2.62
CA PHE A 477 -11.44 7.59 2.81
C PHE A 477 -12.10 7.51 4.19
N GLU A 478 -12.34 6.30 4.72
CA GLU A 478 -12.82 6.11 6.11
C GLU A 478 -11.82 6.69 7.11
N SER A 479 -10.54 6.40 6.97
CA SER A 479 -9.47 6.95 7.82
C SER A 479 -9.41 8.48 7.73
N PHE A 480 -9.50 9.04 6.52
CA PHE A 480 -9.53 10.49 6.32
C PHE A 480 -10.72 11.14 7.04
N THR A 481 -11.91 10.56 6.92
CA THR A 481 -13.11 11.09 7.60
C THR A 481 -13.04 10.93 9.11
N GLU A 482 -12.39 9.88 9.62
CA GLU A 482 -12.13 9.70 11.04
C GLU A 482 -11.17 10.78 11.58
N TYR A 483 -10.11 11.11 10.85
CA TYR A 483 -9.22 12.21 11.20
C TYR A 483 -9.95 13.55 11.26
N ILE A 484 -10.82 13.84 10.28
CA ILE A 484 -11.68 15.03 10.31
C ILE A 484 -12.58 15.02 11.55
N HIS A 485 -13.18 13.88 11.88
CA HIS A 485 -14.04 13.75 13.06
C HIS A 485 -13.27 13.98 14.37
N ASN A 486 -12.06 13.43 14.48
CA ASN A 486 -11.24 13.54 15.69
C ASN A 486 -10.63 14.94 15.86
N SER A 487 -10.46 15.69 14.77
CA SER A 487 -9.88 17.05 14.81
C SER A 487 -10.70 18.10 15.56
N VAL A 488 -11.94 17.77 15.96
CA VAL A 488 -12.74 18.63 16.83
C VAL A 488 -12.40 18.51 18.33
N PHE A 489 -11.55 17.52 18.68
CA PHE A 489 -11.11 17.28 20.06
C PHE A 489 -9.68 17.79 20.27
N ASP A 490 -9.40 18.41 21.43
CA ASP A 490 -8.08 18.94 21.76
C ASP A 490 -6.99 17.86 21.81
N GLU A 491 -7.34 16.67 22.32
CA GLU A 491 -6.45 15.53 22.43
C GLU A 491 -5.82 15.15 21.08
N PHE A 492 -6.58 15.27 19.98
CA PHE A 492 -6.07 15.00 18.62
C PHE A 492 -4.94 15.98 18.24
N TRP A 493 -5.03 17.26 18.62
CA TRP A 493 -4.04 18.28 18.27
C TRP A 493 -2.75 18.19 19.07
N GLU A 494 -2.85 17.79 20.34
CA GLU A 494 -1.73 17.78 21.29
C GLU A 494 -0.89 16.50 21.20
N ASN A 495 -1.43 15.43 20.61
CA ASN A 495 -0.78 14.14 20.52
C ASN A 495 -0.19 13.88 19.13
N LYS A 496 0.73 12.91 19.07
CA LYS A 496 1.20 12.31 17.81
C LYS A 496 0.05 11.53 17.18
N LEU A 497 -0.04 11.57 15.86
CA LEU A 497 -1.04 10.77 15.14
C LEU A 497 -0.83 9.28 15.44
N MET A 498 -1.86 8.65 15.97
CA MET A 498 -1.92 7.19 16.05
C MET A 498 -2.53 6.66 14.76
N ILE A 499 -1.80 5.75 14.09
CA ILE A 499 -2.31 5.05 12.91
C ILE A 499 -3.51 4.23 13.34
N ASN A 500 -4.68 4.54 12.81
CA ASN A 500 -5.91 3.83 13.13
C ASN A 500 -6.31 3.00 11.90
N LEU A 501 -6.28 1.68 12.04
CA LEU A 501 -6.81 0.78 11.03
C LEU A 501 -8.34 0.91 11.00
N GLY A 502 -8.95 0.89 9.83
CA GLY A 502 -10.40 0.90 9.65
C GLY A 502 -11.11 -0.19 10.47
N SER A 503 -12.35 0.05 10.82
CA SER A 503 -13.13 -0.90 11.66
C SER A 503 -13.25 -2.28 11.02
N ASN A 504 -13.38 -2.35 9.71
CA ASN A 504 -13.46 -3.60 8.95
C ASN A 504 -12.13 -4.34 8.95
N THR A 505 -11.03 -3.66 8.66
CA THR A 505 -9.67 -4.23 8.70
C THR A 505 -9.36 -4.83 10.07
N ARG A 506 -9.66 -4.10 11.17
CA ARG A 506 -9.50 -4.64 12.53
C ARG A 506 -10.28 -5.93 12.75
N LYS A 507 -11.53 -6.01 12.27
CA LYS A 507 -12.36 -7.24 12.37
C LYS A 507 -11.76 -8.39 11.59
N ILE A 508 -11.32 -8.15 10.35
CA ILE A 508 -10.70 -9.17 9.49
C ILE A 508 -9.39 -9.66 10.12
N ARG A 509 -8.50 -8.74 10.58
CA ARG A 509 -7.23 -9.10 11.24
C ARG A 509 -7.45 -9.93 12.51
N LYS A 510 -8.42 -9.53 13.33
CA LYS A 510 -8.80 -10.30 14.52
C LYS A 510 -9.29 -11.71 14.16
N LYS A 511 -10.15 -11.83 13.15
CA LYS A 511 -10.69 -13.12 12.69
C LYS A 511 -9.58 -14.04 12.15
N ILE A 512 -8.63 -13.50 11.40
CA ILE A 512 -7.54 -14.28 10.80
C ILE A 512 -6.56 -14.77 11.87
N ASN A 513 -6.29 -13.94 12.88
CA ASN A 513 -5.44 -14.28 14.01
C ASN A 513 -6.17 -15.04 15.14
N ASP A 514 -7.47 -15.29 15.00
CA ASP A 514 -8.25 -16.16 15.90
C ASP A 514 -8.01 -17.64 15.53
N THR A 515 -6.79 -18.09 15.80
CA THR A 515 -6.27 -19.40 15.39
C THR A 515 -6.18 -20.39 16.53
N GLU A 516 -6.73 -20.04 17.70
CA GLU A 516 -6.58 -20.89 18.89
C GLU A 516 -7.25 -22.25 18.69
N LYS A 517 -6.46 -23.30 18.91
CA LYS A 517 -6.91 -24.68 18.82
C LYS A 517 -6.26 -25.51 19.93
N LEU A 518 -7.08 -26.26 20.64
CA LEU A 518 -6.57 -27.16 21.68
C LEU A 518 -5.94 -28.40 21.03
N TYR A 519 -4.65 -28.57 21.27
CA TYR A 519 -3.91 -29.80 20.96
C TYR A 519 -3.36 -30.37 22.25
N GLU A 520 -3.30 -31.71 22.32
CA GLU A 520 -2.64 -32.39 23.41
C GLU A 520 -1.15 -32.06 23.42
N ASN A 521 -0.59 -31.79 24.59
CA ASN A 521 0.85 -31.60 24.74
C ASN A 521 1.56 -32.91 24.52
N LYS A 522 2.18 -33.11 23.37
CA LYS A 522 2.89 -34.33 22.97
C LYS A 522 4.34 -34.05 22.66
N ASN A 523 5.19 -35.01 22.99
CA ASN A 523 6.57 -35.03 22.52
C ASN A 523 6.67 -35.64 21.12
N LEU A 524 7.68 -35.21 20.33
CA LEU A 524 7.87 -35.71 18.96
C LEU A 524 7.89 -37.24 18.83
N ILE A 525 8.38 -37.93 19.82
CA ILE A 525 8.54 -39.41 19.80
C ILE A 525 7.44 -40.19 20.53
N GLU A 526 6.54 -39.53 21.23
CA GLU A 526 5.49 -40.20 22.00
C GLU A 526 4.63 -41.09 21.10
N SER A 527 4.25 -40.60 19.94
CA SER A 527 3.48 -41.39 18.96
C SER A 527 4.26 -42.62 18.49
N PHE A 528 5.59 -42.50 18.31
CA PHE A 528 6.44 -43.65 17.96
C PHE A 528 6.34 -44.76 19.03
N PHE A 529 6.51 -44.43 20.32
CA PHE A 529 6.39 -45.43 21.40
C PHE A 529 5.01 -46.05 21.52
N LEU A 530 3.96 -45.27 21.32
CA LEU A 530 2.61 -45.81 21.29
C LEU A 530 2.41 -46.82 20.15
N ARG A 531 3.03 -46.59 18.99
CA ARG A 531 2.95 -47.49 17.82
C ARG A 531 3.84 -48.73 18.00
N CYS A 532 5.02 -48.59 18.59
CA CYS A 532 5.85 -49.76 18.94
C CYS A 532 5.05 -50.77 19.77
N ARG A 533 4.21 -50.31 20.70
CA ARG A 533 3.37 -51.17 21.53
C ARG A 533 2.15 -51.77 20.81
N LYS A 534 1.53 -50.98 19.93
CA LYS A 534 0.28 -51.37 19.26
C LYS A 534 0.49 -52.17 17.97
N ASN A 535 1.50 -51.77 17.17
CA ASN A 535 1.73 -52.27 15.83
C ASN A 535 3.23 -52.49 15.56
N PRO A 536 3.96 -53.29 16.33
CA PRO A 536 5.41 -53.41 16.30
C PRO A 536 5.96 -53.84 14.91
N ASP A 537 5.23 -54.71 14.22
CA ASP A 537 5.68 -55.27 12.92
C ASP A 537 5.29 -54.41 11.70
N ARG A 538 4.53 -53.32 11.91
CA ARG A 538 4.16 -52.43 10.81
C ARG A 538 5.39 -51.73 10.28
N THR A 539 5.59 -51.79 8.97
CA THR A 539 6.63 -51.02 8.28
C THR A 539 6.31 -49.51 8.31
N VAL A 540 7.14 -48.73 8.97
CA VAL A 540 6.97 -47.27 9.12
C VAL A 540 7.97 -46.51 8.28
N LEU A 541 9.08 -47.15 7.85
CA LEU A 541 10.14 -46.54 7.08
C LEU A 541 10.65 -47.48 5.99
N ILE A 542 10.86 -46.98 4.79
CA ILE A 542 11.49 -47.68 3.69
C ILE A 542 12.63 -46.82 3.15
N CYS A 543 13.81 -47.41 2.98
CA CYS A 543 14.96 -46.76 2.37
C CYS A 543 15.55 -47.68 1.31
N GLY A 544 15.39 -47.31 0.04
CA GLY A 544 15.71 -48.22 -1.07
C GLY A 544 14.88 -49.52 -1.03
N GLU A 545 15.55 -50.66 -0.81
CA GLU A 545 14.89 -51.98 -0.63
C GLU A 545 14.67 -52.35 0.84
N GLU A 546 15.35 -51.67 1.76
CA GLU A 546 15.32 -51.98 3.17
C GLU A 546 14.08 -51.43 3.82
N LYS A 547 13.35 -52.31 4.54
CA LYS A 547 12.15 -51.99 5.29
C LYS A 547 12.44 -51.99 6.79
N PHE A 548 11.93 -51.00 7.47
CA PHE A 548 12.05 -50.86 8.93
C PHE A 548 10.65 -50.86 9.54
N SER A 549 10.37 -51.87 10.35
CA SER A 549 9.21 -51.90 11.23
C SER A 549 9.46 -51.02 12.46
N TYR A 550 8.41 -50.74 13.23
CA TYR A 550 8.56 -50.04 14.51
C TYR A 550 9.50 -50.79 15.43
N SER A 551 9.39 -52.11 15.54
CA SER A 551 10.25 -52.96 16.40
C SER A 551 11.71 -52.96 15.92
N LYS A 552 11.96 -52.97 14.60
CA LYS A 552 13.33 -52.86 14.06
C LYS A 552 13.95 -51.52 14.40
N LEU A 553 13.24 -50.38 14.20
CA LEU A 553 13.73 -49.06 14.56
C LEU A 553 13.94 -48.93 16.08
N GLU A 554 13.04 -49.47 16.89
CA GLU A 554 13.16 -49.50 18.35
C GLU A 554 14.43 -50.20 18.80
N ASN A 555 14.73 -51.39 18.25
CA ASN A 555 15.92 -52.15 18.59
C ASN A 555 17.24 -51.43 18.23
N ILE A 556 17.27 -50.79 17.03
CA ILE A 556 18.42 -49.98 16.64
C ILE A 556 18.57 -48.78 17.58
N ALA A 557 17.46 -48.06 17.85
CA ALA A 557 17.46 -46.92 18.76
C ALA A 557 17.88 -47.29 20.18
N ALA A 558 17.45 -48.46 20.69
CA ALA A 558 17.88 -48.98 22.00
C ALA A 558 19.39 -49.26 22.07
N THR A 559 19.97 -49.80 21.00
CA THR A 559 21.42 -50.01 20.90
C THR A 559 22.19 -48.68 20.98
N ILE A 560 21.71 -47.66 20.22
CA ILE A 560 22.32 -46.34 20.23
C ILE A 560 22.12 -45.65 21.58
N GLN A 561 20.94 -45.71 22.17
CA GLN A 561 20.63 -45.18 23.51
C GLN A 561 21.58 -45.73 24.59
N THR A 562 21.82 -47.05 24.57
CA THR A 562 22.73 -47.68 25.52
C THR A 562 24.14 -47.03 25.41
N ARG A 563 24.66 -46.89 24.21
CA ARG A 563 25.98 -46.22 23.98
C ARG A 563 25.98 -44.77 24.40
N LEU A 564 24.88 -44.02 24.18
CA LEU A 564 24.76 -42.65 24.65
C LEU A 564 24.80 -42.54 26.16
N LEU A 565 24.10 -43.43 26.86
CA LEU A 565 24.12 -43.50 28.32
C LEU A 565 25.48 -43.89 28.89
N GLU A 566 26.18 -44.87 28.28
CA GLU A 566 27.56 -45.24 28.63
C GLU A 566 28.56 -44.10 28.51
N ASN A 567 28.29 -43.19 27.56
CA ASN A 567 29.09 -41.97 27.39
C ASN A 567 28.61 -40.75 28.21
N GLY A 568 27.63 -40.98 29.10
CA GLY A 568 27.17 -40.00 30.09
C GLY A 568 26.15 -38.99 29.61
N ILE A 569 25.50 -39.18 28.43
CA ILE A 569 24.48 -38.30 27.89
C ILE A 569 23.25 -38.29 28.80
N LYS A 570 22.78 -37.06 29.11
CA LYS A 570 21.63 -36.75 29.97
C LYS A 570 20.59 -35.88 29.27
N LYS A 571 19.47 -35.67 29.90
CA LYS A 571 18.41 -34.74 29.48
C LYS A 571 18.98 -33.33 29.27
N GLY A 572 18.72 -32.74 28.10
CA GLY A 572 19.14 -31.41 27.70
C GLY A 572 20.54 -31.35 27.04
N ASP A 573 21.30 -32.43 27.05
CA ASP A 573 22.61 -32.50 26.38
C ASP A 573 22.40 -32.49 24.85
N LYS A 574 23.41 -31.93 24.13
CA LYS A 574 23.33 -31.81 22.67
C LYS A 574 24.18 -32.91 22.05
N VAL A 575 23.59 -33.63 21.11
CA VAL A 575 24.22 -34.74 20.40
C VAL A 575 24.24 -34.46 18.91
N GLY A 576 25.41 -34.42 18.32
CA GLY A 576 25.58 -34.24 16.88
C GLY A 576 25.23 -35.50 16.09
N VAL A 577 24.51 -35.34 14.96
CA VAL A 577 24.14 -36.46 14.08
C VAL A 577 24.79 -36.24 12.71
N LEU A 578 25.87 -36.95 12.42
CA LEU A 578 26.62 -36.95 11.16
C LEU A 578 26.43 -38.27 10.41
N LEU A 579 25.21 -38.62 10.10
CA LEU A 579 24.86 -39.89 9.46
C LEU A 579 24.22 -39.63 8.08
N GLU A 580 24.47 -40.55 7.15
CA GLU A 580 23.79 -40.58 5.88
C GLU A 580 22.28 -40.84 6.06
N LYS A 581 21.48 -40.37 5.12
CA LYS A 581 20.03 -40.55 5.11
C LYS A 581 19.66 -42.04 5.14
N GLY A 582 18.84 -42.45 6.11
CA GLY A 582 18.43 -43.84 6.22
C GLY A 582 17.86 -44.22 7.61
N GLY A 583 17.60 -45.49 7.82
CA GLY A 583 17.02 -45.98 9.06
C GLY A 583 17.87 -45.72 10.31
N TRP A 584 19.19 -45.80 10.20
CA TRP A 584 20.11 -45.54 11.31
C TRP A 584 20.12 -44.06 11.73
N GLN A 585 20.02 -43.14 10.77
CA GLN A 585 19.89 -41.71 11.07
C GLN A 585 18.60 -41.47 11.88
N ILE A 586 17.47 -42.03 11.44
CA ILE A 586 16.17 -41.87 12.13
C ILE A 586 16.20 -42.53 13.52
N ALA A 587 16.78 -43.73 13.63
CA ALA A 587 16.93 -44.41 14.91
C ALA A 587 17.82 -43.63 15.89
N SER A 588 18.87 -42.96 15.41
CA SER A 588 19.71 -42.09 16.25
C SER A 588 18.92 -40.89 16.78
N VAL A 589 18.08 -40.26 15.95
CA VAL A 589 17.19 -39.17 16.39
C VAL A 589 16.23 -39.69 17.48
N ILE A 590 15.62 -40.87 17.30
CA ILE A 590 14.73 -41.49 18.29
C ILE A 590 15.47 -41.78 19.60
N ALA A 591 16.71 -42.32 19.54
CA ALA A 591 17.54 -42.61 20.71
C ALA A 591 17.89 -41.35 21.52
N ILE A 592 18.27 -40.26 20.84
CA ILE A 592 18.60 -38.99 21.48
C ILE A 592 17.36 -38.39 22.16
N LEU A 593 16.25 -38.29 21.42
CA LEU A 593 15.03 -37.72 21.96
C LEU A 593 14.41 -38.56 23.09
N SER A 594 14.63 -39.87 23.09
CA SER A 594 14.13 -40.78 24.17
C SER A 594 14.81 -40.49 25.53
N LEU A 595 15.99 -39.90 25.54
CA LEU A 595 16.71 -39.44 26.73
C LEU A 595 16.34 -37.97 27.12
N GLY A 596 15.44 -37.31 26.36
CA GLY A 596 15.18 -35.89 26.53
C GLY A 596 16.40 -35.00 26.15
N ALA A 597 17.32 -35.55 25.37
CA ALA A 597 18.47 -34.84 24.81
C ALA A 597 18.10 -34.17 23.47
N VAL A 598 18.93 -33.26 23.02
CA VAL A 598 18.71 -32.41 21.83
C VAL A 598 19.53 -32.94 20.66
N TYR A 599 18.89 -33.31 19.54
CA TYR A 599 19.68 -33.67 18.36
C TYR A 599 20.08 -32.46 17.56
N VAL A 600 21.33 -32.47 17.08
CA VAL A 600 21.89 -31.42 16.23
C VAL A 600 22.34 -32.06 14.92
N PRO A 601 21.55 -31.92 13.84
CA PRO A 601 21.92 -32.52 12.56
C PRO A 601 23.03 -31.76 11.88
N ILE A 602 24.05 -32.45 11.45
CA ILE A 602 25.24 -31.87 10.79
C ILE A 602 25.48 -32.57 9.45
N ASP A 603 25.59 -31.81 8.37
CA ASP A 603 25.96 -32.34 7.06
C ASP A 603 27.44 -32.71 7.05
N ALA A 604 27.75 -34.01 7.03
CA ALA A 604 29.11 -34.52 6.99
C ALA A 604 29.89 -34.15 5.70
N SER A 605 29.18 -33.69 4.64
CA SER A 605 29.83 -33.22 3.41
C SER A 605 30.35 -31.77 3.45
N GLN A 606 30.05 -31.05 4.52
CA GLN A 606 30.54 -29.68 4.72
C GLN A 606 32.04 -29.62 5.04
N PRO A 607 32.71 -28.47 4.79
CA PRO A 607 34.07 -28.26 5.20
C PRO A 607 34.26 -28.47 6.72
N LYS A 608 35.37 -29.06 7.13
CA LYS A 608 35.64 -29.37 8.55
C LYS A 608 35.55 -28.14 9.45
N GLU A 609 36.05 -26.99 8.99
CA GLU A 609 35.94 -25.72 9.71
C GLU A 609 34.46 -25.37 10.05
N ARG A 610 33.55 -25.61 9.12
CA ARG A 610 32.11 -25.39 9.33
C ARG A 610 31.52 -26.35 10.36
N ILE A 611 31.92 -27.62 10.28
CA ILE A 611 31.48 -28.64 11.25
C ILE A 611 31.98 -28.27 12.65
N TYR A 612 33.25 -27.88 12.78
CA TYR A 612 33.82 -27.43 14.07
C TYR A 612 33.11 -26.19 14.62
N GLN A 613 32.75 -25.24 13.77
CA GLN A 613 31.96 -24.05 14.19
C GLN A 613 30.62 -24.49 14.81
N ILE A 614 29.90 -25.37 14.16
CA ILE A 614 28.59 -25.88 14.64
C ILE A 614 28.78 -26.62 15.99
N VAL A 615 29.74 -27.53 16.06
CA VAL A 615 30.04 -28.31 17.28
C VAL A 615 30.38 -27.41 18.46
N ASN A 616 31.23 -26.42 18.25
CA ASN A 616 31.63 -25.47 19.29
C ASN A 616 30.48 -24.56 19.71
N GLN A 617 29.71 -24.03 18.76
CA GLN A 617 28.60 -23.11 19.05
C GLN A 617 27.44 -23.81 19.77
N ALA A 618 27.16 -25.05 19.43
CA ALA A 618 26.15 -25.85 20.13
C ALA A 618 26.70 -26.51 21.43
N ASN A 619 27.96 -26.37 21.75
CA ASN A 619 28.59 -27.10 22.86
C ASN A 619 28.33 -28.61 22.78
N ILE A 620 28.52 -29.19 21.57
CA ILE A 620 28.35 -30.64 21.37
C ILE A 620 29.57 -31.38 21.93
N GLU A 621 29.36 -32.23 22.91
CA GLU A 621 30.41 -33.04 23.47
C GLU A 621 30.58 -34.41 22.80
N LEU A 622 29.53 -34.89 22.11
CA LEU A 622 29.48 -36.19 21.47
C LEU A 622 28.74 -36.13 20.14
N ASN A 623 29.34 -36.72 19.10
CA ASN A 623 28.71 -36.89 17.79
C ASN A 623 28.51 -38.37 17.45
N ILE A 624 27.44 -38.66 16.76
CA ILE A 624 27.17 -39.95 16.15
C ILE A 624 27.58 -39.87 14.69
N TYR A 625 28.54 -40.72 14.26
CA TYR A 625 29.07 -40.67 12.91
C TYR A 625 29.19 -42.07 12.27
N GLN A 626 29.37 -42.14 10.94
CA GLN A 626 29.45 -43.39 10.19
C GLN A 626 30.88 -43.62 9.63
N LYS A 627 31.48 -42.64 8.98
CA LYS A 627 32.82 -42.77 8.36
C LYS A 627 33.91 -42.31 9.31
N LYS A 628 35.07 -43.02 9.31
CA LYS A 628 36.17 -42.74 10.24
C LYS A 628 36.68 -41.30 10.14
N GLU A 629 36.65 -40.72 8.97
CA GLU A 629 37.08 -39.36 8.67
C GLU A 629 36.17 -38.28 9.28
N GLU A 630 34.96 -38.67 9.73
CA GLU A 630 33.95 -37.80 10.33
C GLU A 630 34.12 -37.65 11.84
N ARG A 631 35.04 -38.39 12.50
CA ARG A 631 35.31 -38.26 13.94
C ARG A 631 35.89 -36.90 14.28
N ILE A 632 35.28 -36.21 15.23
CA ILE A 632 35.59 -34.83 15.63
C ILE A 632 36.17 -34.83 17.07
N THR A 633 35.54 -35.58 17.99
CA THR A 633 35.97 -35.66 19.40
C THR A 633 36.30 -37.10 19.80
N GLU A 634 36.99 -37.26 20.91
CA GLU A 634 37.35 -38.61 21.39
C GLU A 634 36.14 -39.43 21.88
N LYS A 635 35.09 -38.73 22.34
CA LYS A 635 33.83 -39.34 22.81
C LYS A 635 32.88 -39.73 21.68
N ASP A 636 33.17 -39.37 20.43
CA ASP A 636 32.29 -39.63 19.29
C ASP A 636 32.02 -41.12 19.07
N ILE A 637 30.75 -41.44 18.86
CA ILE A 637 30.29 -42.81 18.68
C ILE A 637 30.23 -43.15 17.20
N ARG A 638 31.04 -44.10 16.75
CA ARG A 638 30.93 -44.69 15.41
C ARG A 638 29.78 -45.72 15.40
N ILE A 639 28.84 -45.52 14.43
CA ILE A 639 27.80 -46.50 14.15
C ILE A 639 28.30 -47.55 13.16
N ASP A 640 28.26 -48.82 13.56
CA ASP A 640 28.41 -49.98 12.67
C ASP A 640 27.03 -50.49 12.29
N LEU A 641 26.71 -50.47 10.98
CA LEU A 641 25.38 -50.78 10.44
C LEU A 641 24.90 -52.23 10.70
N HIS A 642 25.79 -53.11 11.24
CA HIS A 642 25.52 -54.48 11.50
C HIS A 642 25.42 -54.82 12.98
N ASP A 643 25.74 -53.88 13.88
CA ASP A 643 25.78 -54.13 15.31
C ASP A 643 24.43 -53.78 16.00
N ILE A 644 23.51 -54.73 16.03
CA ILE A 644 22.26 -54.64 16.78
C ILE A 644 22.39 -55.54 17.98
N SER A 645 23.02 -55.07 19.06
CA SER A 645 23.42 -55.86 20.18
C SER A 645 22.67 -55.60 21.51
N SER A 646 21.70 -54.66 21.54
CA SER A 646 20.99 -54.34 22.78
C SER A 646 20.07 -55.46 23.21
N LYS A 647 20.30 -56.02 24.42
CA LYS A 647 19.36 -56.94 25.10
C LYS A 647 18.25 -56.18 25.87
N ASN A 648 18.37 -54.87 26.02
CA ASN A 648 17.44 -53.99 26.73
C ASN A 648 16.58 -53.23 25.75
N GLY A 649 15.24 -53.16 25.92
CA GLY A 649 14.35 -52.36 25.11
C GLY A 649 14.65 -50.86 25.27
N LEU A 650 14.20 -50.07 24.31
CA LEU A 650 14.32 -48.59 24.31
C LEU A 650 13.60 -48.03 25.54
N LYS A 651 14.33 -47.28 26.37
CA LYS A 651 13.78 -46.58 27.54
C LYS A 651 13.26 -45.23 27.16
N TYR A 652 12.05 -44.92 27.60
CA TYR A 652 11.46 -43.60 27.43
C TYR A 652 10.79 -43.16 28.73
N GLU A 653 11.21 -42.06 29.28
CA GLU A 653 10.57 -41.35 30.37
C GLU A 653 9.79 -40.17 29.83
N CYS A 654 8.55 -39.99 30.24
CA CYS A 654 7.74 -38.82 29.85
C CYS A 654 8.32 -37.57 30.49
N PHE A 655 8.55 -36.56 29.71
CA PHE A 655 9.06 -35.25 30.15
C PHE A 655 8.21 -34.15 29.54
N ASP A 656 8.38 -32.92 30.08
CA ASP A 656 7.68 -31.75 29.61
C ASP A 656 7.96 -31.48 28.13
N SER A 657 6.95 -31.18 27.36
CA SER A 657 7.06 -30.90 25.92
C SER A 657 7.71 -29.57 25.59
N ASP A 658 7.86 -28.67 26.60
CA ASP A 658 8.53 -27.38 26.42
C ASP A 658 10.08 -27.48 26.49
N VAL A 659 10.62 -28.69 26.73
CA VAL A 659 12.07 -28.89 26.59
C VAL A 659 12.50 -28.87 25.11
N SER A 660 13.77 -28.54 24.89
CA SER A 660 14.34 -28.48 23.54
C SER A 660 14.42 -29.88 22.92
N ALA A 661 14.03 -29.99 21.66
CA ALA A 661 14.05 -31.23 20.89
C ALA A 661 15.22 -31.27 19.90
N TYR A 662 15.42 -30.19 19.19
CA TYR A 662 16.47 -30.11 18.18
C TYR A 662 17.05 -28.70 18.05
N CYS A 663 18.24 -28.64 17.45
CA CYS A 663 18.84 -27.39 17.04
C CYS A 663 19.32 -27.49 15.60
N ILE A 664 18.64 -26.79 14.69
CA ILE A 664 19.01 -26.72 13.28
C ILE A 664 19.79 -25.44 13.01
N PHE A 665 20.96 -25.58 12.36
CA PHE A 665 21.84 -24.47 12.02
C PHE A 665 21.50 -23.88 10.65
N THR A 666 21.33 -22.59 10.64
CA THR A 666 21.10 -21.79 9.41
C THR A 666 22.30 -20.89 9.11
N SER A 667 22.41 -20.36 7.88
CA SER A 667 23.43 -19.37 7.54
C SER A 667 23.27 -18.09 8.37
N GLY A 668 24.37 -17.48 8.76
CA GLY A 668 24.40 -16.25 9.53
C GLY A 668 25.05 -15.09 8.77
N SER A 669 24.50 -13.88 8.90
CA SER A 669 25.01 -12.66 8.24
C SER A 669 26.49 -12.34 8.54
N THR A 670 27.00 -12.79 9.68
CA THR A 670 28.40 -12.65 10.09
C THR A 670 29.31 -13.75 9.56
N GLY A 671 28.79 -14.74 8.85
CA GLY A 671 29.50 -15.94 8.42
C GLY A 671 29.64 -17.03 9.50
N ILE A 672 29.04 -16.81 10.67
CA ILE A 672 28.94 -17.80 11.75
C ILE A 672 27.55 -18.44 11.68
N PRO A 673 27.40 -19.79 11.70
CA PRO A 673 26.12 -20.47 11.70
C PRO A 673 25.28 -20.07 12.91
N LYS A 674 23.95 -19.92 12.72
CA LYS A 674 22.99 -19.65 13.80
C LYS A 674 22.22 -20.92 14.11
N GLY A 675 22.30 -21.41 15.34
CA GLY A 675 21.56 -22.61 15.79
C GLY A 675 20.19 -22.23 16.32
N VAL A 676 19.12 -22.61 15.62
CA VAL A 676 17.72 -22.39 16.06
C VAL A 676 17.32 -23.52 17.00
N GLU A 677 17.03 -23.17 18.26
CA GLU A 677 16.67 -24.13 19.32
C GLU A 677 15.15 -24.28 19.41
N MET A 678 14.65 -25.45 19.00
CA MET A 678 13.21 -25.74 18.91
C MET A 678 12.75 -26.70 19.99
N THR A 679 11.58 -26.44 20.57
CA THR A 679 10.95 -27.35 21.57
C THR A 679 10.10 -28.43 20.93
N HIS A 680 9.82 -29.53 21.66
CA HIS A 680 8.89 -30.55 21.21
C HIS A 680 7.49 -29.99 20.97
N ALA A 681 6.98 -29.18 21.91
CA ALA A 681 5.65 -28.57 21.81
C ALA A 681 5.49 -27.68 20.57
N ALA A 682 6.51 -26.85 20.29
CA ALA A 682 6.48 -25.94 19.15
C ALA A 682 6.44 -26.67 17.80
N ALA A 683 7.28 -27.69 17.63
CA ALA A 683 7.29 -28.52 16.44
C ALA A 683 6.00 -29.35 16.29
N MET A 684 5.53 -29.96 17.38
CA MET A 684 4.31 -30.77 17.37
C MET A 684 3.05 -29.96 17.06
N ASN A 685 2.97 -28.68 17.47
CA ASN A 685 1.86 -27.82 17.10
C ASN A 685 1.68 -27.72 15.57
N THR A 686 2.76 -27.51 14.83
CA THR A 686 2.73 -27.46 13.36
C THR A 686 2.39 -28.84 12.76
N ILE A 687 3.01 -29.90 13.25
CA ILE A 687 2.79 -31.26 12.73
C ILE A 687 1.34 -31.67 12.90
N MET A 688 0.78 -31.49 14.09
CA MET A 688 -0.62 -31.84 14.40
C MET A 688 -1.60 -31.02 13.58
N ASP A 689 -1.33 -29.74 13.39
CA ASP A 689 -2.21 -28.88 12.62
C ASP A 689 -2.23 -29.28 11.14
N ILE A 690 -1.06 -29.50 10.52
CA ILE A 690 -0.96 -29.92 9.12
C ILE A 690 -1.61 -31.29 8.93
N CYS A 691 -1.33 -32.28 9.81
CA CYS A 691 -1.94 -33.59 9.75
C CYS A 691 -3.47 -33.51 9.89
N SER A 692 -3.97 -32.68 10.80
CA SER A 692 -5.42 -32.47 10.98
C SER A 692 -6.09 -31.74 9.81
N LYS A 693 -5.47 -30.69 9.28
CA LYS A 693 -6.03 -29.89 8.17
C LYS A 693 -6.09 -30.64 6.84
N PHE A 694 -5.09 -31.46 6.58
CA PHE A 694 -4.93 -32.15 5.30
C PHE A 694 -5.14 -33.69 5.43
N GLU A 695 -5.72 -34.13 6.54
CA GLU A 695 -6.16 -35.50 6.78
C GLU A 695 -5.06 -36.55 6.55
N VAL A 696 -3.82 -36.23 7.01
CA VAL A 696 -2.72 -37.19 6.92
C VAL A 696 -3.00 -38.37 7.85
N SER A 697 -3.03 -39.59 7.30
CA SER A 697 -3.47 -40.80 7.96
C SER A 697 -2.49 -41.97 7.76
N ASP A 698 -2.85 -43.12 8.28
CA ASP A 698 -2.07 -44.35 8.20
C ASP A 698 -2.11 -45.02 6.82
N ASP A 699 -2.98 -44.57 5.93
CA ASP A 699 -2.97 -44.95 4.50
C ASP A 699 -1.92 -44.16 3.68
N ASP A 700 -1.35 -43.09 4.27
CA ASP A 700 -0.42 -42.25 3.56
C ASP A 700 1.00 -42.79 3.52
N LYS A 701 1.66 -42.44 2.44
CA LYS A 701 3.09 -42.62 2.21
C LYS A 701 3.74 -41.30 1.86
N ILE A 702 4.68 -40.87 2.70
CA ILE A 702 5.33 -39.56 2.63
C ILE A 702 6.67 -39.71 1.94
N LEU A 703 6.94 -38.90 0.92
CA LEU A 703 8.24 -38.85 0.25
C LEU A 703 9.20 -37.94 1.03
N GLY A 704 10.16 -38.52 1.73
CA GLY A 704 11.12 -37.80 2.58
C GLY A 704 12.41 -37.43 1.85
N ILE A 705 12.39 -36.45 0.95
CA ILE A 705 13.61 -36.03 0.22
C ILE A 705 14.44 -34.99 0.98
N SER A 706 13.87 -34.25 1.90
CA SER A 706 14.56 -33.22 2.69
C SER A 706 15.65 -33.83 3.59
N ASN A 707 16.82 -33.20 3.66
CA ASN A 707 17.92 -33.61 4.53
C ASN A 707 17.60 -33.31 5.99
N LEU A 708 18.19 -34.09 6.94
CA LEU A 708 17.93 -33.94 8.38
C LEU A 708 18.27 -32.55 8.92
N TYR A 709 19.25 -31.87 8.34
CA TYR A 709 19.63 -30.50 8.71
C TYR A 709 18.71 -29.42 8.10
N PHE A 710 17.57 -29.82 7.56
CA PHE A 710 16.52 -28.96 7.06
C PHE A 710 15.22 -29.24 7.83
N ASP A 711 14.52 -28.19 8.29
CA ASP A 711 13.32 -28.32 9.13
C ASP A 711 12.15 -29.06 8.48
N LEU A 712 12.04 -29.07 7.15
CA LEU A 712 11.07 -29.89 6.42
C LEU A 712 11.19 -31.40 6.76
N SER A 713 12.39 -31.88 7.08
CA SER A 713 12.60 -33.28 7.50
C SER A 713 11.91 -33.61 8.82
N VAL A 714 11.73 -32.61 9.69
CA VAL A 714 11.04 -32.78 10.99
C VAL A 714 9.57 -33.15 10.72
N PHE A 715 8.92 -32.49 9.75
CA PHE A 715 7.58 -32.89 9.35
C PHE A 715 7.57 -34.30 8.75
N ASP A 716 8.46 -34.60 7.77
CA ASP A 716 8.47 -35.91 7.10
C ASP A 716 8.57 -37.06 8.10
N ILE A 717 9.45 -36.94 9.07
CA ILE A 717 9.72 -37.98 10.06
C ILE A 717 8.59 -38.07 11.10
N PHE A 718 8.27 -36.99 11.74
CA PHE A 718 7.38 -37.01 12.89
C PHE A 718 5.88 -37.02 12.53
N ALA A 719 5.51 -36.51 11.33
CA ALA A 719 4.17 -36.71 10.81
C ALA A 719 3.91 -38.18 10.46
N ALA A 720 4.93 -38.89 9.92
CA ALA A 720 4.81 -40.33 9.69
C ALA A 720 4.54 -41.09 11.01
N PHE A 721 5.22 -40.77 12.12
CA PHE A 721 4.98 -41.39 13.42
C PHE A 721 3.63 -41.00 14.01
N TYR A 722 3.27 -39.71 13.92
CA TYR A 722 2.02 -39.19 14.46
C TYR A 722 0.80 -39.81 13.77
N ALA A 723 0.77 -39.76 12.44
CA ALA A 723 -0.32 -40.26 11.62
C ALA A 723 -0.28 -41.79 11.40
N ASN A 724 0.78 -42.47 11.86
CA ASN A 724 1.04 -43.90 11.55
C ASN A 724 1.22 -44.14 10.04
N ALA A 725 1.67 -43.14 9.29
CA ALA A 725 1.97 -43.20 7.88
C ALA A 725 3.32 -43.90 7.60
N THR A 726 3.62 -44.19 6.34
CA THR A 726 4.92 -44.77 5.95
C THR A 726 5.84 -43.71 5.34
N LEU A 727 7.03 -43.55 5.91
CA LEU A 727 8.07 -42.66 5.36
C LEU A 727 8.87 -43.41 4.29
N ILE A 728 9.02 -42.83 3.12
CA ILE A 728 9.81 -43.36 2.01
C ILE A 728 11.02 -42.47 1.80
N LEU A 729 12.23 -42.97 2.01
CA LEU A 729 13.48 -42.24 1.82
C LEU A 729 14.17 -42.68 0.53
N PRO A 730 14.73 -41.72 -0.26
CA PRO A 730 15.64 -42.07 -1.34
C PRO A 730 16.97 -42.60 -0.79
N LEU A 731 17.67 -43.39 -1.57
CA LEU A 731 19.05 -43.79 -1.29
C LEU A 731 19.96 -42.55 -1.24
N GLU A 732 20.90 -42.50 -0.31
CA GLU A 732 21.82 -41.36 -0.16
C GLU A 732 22.56 -41.04 -1.47
N SER A 733 23.04 -42.05 -2.19
CA SER A 733 23.74 -41.90 -3.48
C SER A 733 22.85 -41.36 -4.61
N ARG A 734 21.53 -41.46 -4.48
CA ARG A 734 20.54 -41.01 -5.48
C ARG A 734 19.53 -40.01 -4.94
N LYS A 735 19.83 -39.35 -3.82
CA LYS A 735 18.89 -38.42 -3.18
C LYS A 735 18.51 -37.19 -3.99
N LYS A 736 19.37 -36.80 -4.96
CA LYS A 736 19.11 -35.70 -5.90
C LYS A 736 18.65 -36.15 -7.28
N ASP A 737 18.51 -37.47 -7.49
CA ASP A 737 18.14 -38.07 -8.78
C ASP A 737 16.61 -38.12 -8.91
N VAL A 738 16.07 -37.28 -9.81
CA VAL A 738 14.64 -37.17 -10.07
C VAL A 738 14.06 -38.48 -10.62
N SER A 739 14.86 -39.26 -11.38
CA SER A 739 14.43 -40.57 -11.89
C SER A 739 14.21 -41.54 -10.73
N HIS A 740 15.04 -41.47 -9.69
CA HIS A 740 14.88 -42.30 -8.49
C HIS A 740 13.65 -41.91 -7.69
N TRP A 741 13.36 -40.60 -7.55
CA TRP A 741 12.10 -40.15 -6.91
C TRP A 741 10.89 -40.73 -7.63
N TYR A 742 10.92 -40.69 -8.98
CA TYR A 742 9.87 -41.26 -9.80
C TYR A 742 9.73 -42.79 -9.60
N GLU A 743 10.85 -43.54 -9.57
CA GLU A 743 10.86 -44.97 -9.26
C GLU A 743 10.20 -45.26 -7.92
N LEU A 744 10.55 -44.51 -6.86
CA LEU A 744 9.96 -44.65 -5.53
C LEU A 744 8.47 -44.36 -5.54
N CYS A 745 8.06 -43.25 -6.17
CA CYS A 745 6.65 -42.83 -6.27
C CYS A 745 5.82 -43.91 -6.95
N THR A 746 6.34 -44.49 -8.03
CA THR A 746 5.64 -45.56 -8.78
C THR A 746 5.60 -46.90 -8.02
N LYS A 747 6.73 -47.30 -7.44
CA LYS A 747 6.88 -48.58 -6.73
C LYS A 747 6.04 -48.62 -5.47
N TYR A 748 6.06 -47.53 -4.68
CA TYR A 748 5.42 -47.48 -3.37
C TYR A 748 4.09 -46.74 -3.34
N HIS A 749 3.63 -46.17 -4.47
CA HIS A 749 2.38 -45.40 -4.55
C HIS A 749 2.35 -44.30 -3.49
N ILE A 750 3.34 -43.38 -3.55
CA ILE A 750 3.47 -42.26 -2.59
C ILE A 750 2.31 -41.30 -2.75
N THR A 751 1.70 -40.92 -1.63
CA THR A 751 0.47 -40.10 -1.59
C THR A 751 0.73 -38.64 -1.21
N VAL A 752 1.81 -38.37 -0.45
CA VAL A 752 2.15 -37.05 0.06
C VAL A 752 3.54 -36.65 -0.43
N TYR A 753 3.62 -35.53 -1.15
CA TYR A 753 4.87 -34.92 -1.61
C TYR A 753 5.11 -33.66 -0.79
N ASN A 754 6.26 -33.58 -0.11
CA ASN A 754 6.74 -32.41 0.60
C ASN A 754 8.03 -31.94 -0.06
N MET A 755 7.98 -30.85 -0.84
CA MET A 755 9.06 -30.41 -1.71
C MET A 755 9.20 -28.88 -1.73
N VAL A 756 10.39 -28.40 -2.05
CA VAL A 756 10.56 -27.00 -2.44
C VAL A 756 10.15 -26.80 -3.90
N PRO A 757 9.71 -25.60 -4.32
CA PRO A 757 9.22 -25.36 -5.68
C PRO A 757 10.19 -25.81 -6.78
N ALA A 758 11.48 -25.53 -6.65
CA ALA A 758 12.50 -25.96 -7.63
C ALA A 758 12.57 -27.49 -7.79
N GLN A 759 12.44 -28.26 -6.70
CA GLN A 759 12.38 -29.73 -6.79
C GLN A 759 11.12 -30.19 -7.52
N MET A 760 9.99 -29.55 -7.24
CA MET A 760 8.73 -29.87 -7.91
C MET A 760 8.79 -29.51 -9.40
N GLU A 761 9.39 -28.39 -9.78
CA GLU A 761 9.61 -28.02 -11.20
C GLU A 761 10.46 -29.08 -11.93
N MET A 762 11.58 -29.49 -11.31
CA MET A 762 12.43 -30.57 -11.86
C MET A 762 11.64 -31.86 -12.01
N PHE A 763 10.81 -32.21 -11.02
CA PHE A 763 9.99 -33.42 -11.05
C PHE A 763 8.90 -33.33 -12.14
N MET A 764 8.23 -32.19 -12.28
CA MET A 764 7.24 -31.94 -13.31
C MET A 764 7.85 -32.01 -14.72
N ALA A 765 9.05 -31.43 -14.91
CA ALA A 765 9.78 -31.51 -16.19
C ALA A 765 10.11 -32.97 -16.54
N TYR A 766 10.57 -33.78 -15.57
CA TYR A 766 10.82 -35.20 -15.78
C TYR A 766 9.54 -35.97 -16.16
N LEU A 767 8.41 -35.67 -15.52
CA LEU A 767 7.12 -36.30 -15.79
C LEU A 767 6.51 -35.93 -17.15
N GLN A 768 6.91 -34.79 -17.72
CA GLN A 768 6.50 -34.43 -19.12
C GLN A 768 7.11 -35.33 -20.17
N VAL A 769 8.35 -35.76 -19.96
CA VAL A 769 9.09 -36.63 -20.90
C VAL A 769 8.76 -38.12 -20.69
N ASN A 770 8.55 -38.49 -19.44
CA ASN A 770 8.28 -39.88 -19.06
C ASN A 770 6.79 -40.05 -18.70
N ASP A 771 5.96 -40.40 -19.70
CA ASP A 771 4.52 -40.53 -19.54
C ASP A 771 4.15 -41.65 -18.55
N CYS A 772 3.77 -41.24 -17.36
CA CYS A 772 3.29 -42.17 -16.31
C CYS A 772 2.13 -41.60 -15.53
N ARG A 773 0.95 -42.00 -15.95
CA ARG A 773 -0.32 -41.70 -15.25
C ARG A 773 -0.57 -42.63 -14.06
N LYS A 774 0.41 -43.44 -13.66
CA LYS A 774 0.22 -44.56 -12.71
C LYS A 774 0.29 -44.16 -11.23
N ASN A 775 0.87 -42.98 -10.90
CA ASN A 775 0.93 -42.50 -9.53
C ASN A 775 0.46 -41.03 -9.44
N VAL A 776 -0.61 -40.80 -8.72
CA VAL A 776 -1.19 -39.47 -8.47
C VAL A 776 -1.13 -39.23 -6.97
N PRO A 777 -0.33 -38.24 -6.51
CA PRO A 777 -0.35 -37.85 -5.10
C PRO A 777 -1.72 -37.29 -4.76
N ARG A 778 -2.18 -37.49 -3.55
CA ARG A 778 -3.40 -36.83 -3.05
C ARG A 778 -3.09 -35.43 -2.49
N LEU A 779 -1.87 -35.24 -1.95
CA LEU A 779 -1.44 -34.02 -1.30
C LEU A 779 -0.03 -33.62 -1.75
N ILE A 780 0.12 -32.37 -2.15
CA ILE A 780 1.41 -31.73 -2.44
C ILE A 780 1.56 -30.52 -1.53
N LEU A 781 2.62 -30.51 -0.73
CA LEU A 781 3.04 -29.42 0.15
C LEU A 781 4.25 -28.74 -0.47
N LEU A 782 4.12 -27.47 -0.82
CA LEU A 782 5.20 -26.67 -1.42
C LEU A 782 5.61 -25.56 -0.46
N SER A 783 6.90 -25.44 -0.20
CA SER A 783 7.42 -24.42 0.74
C SER A 783 8.90 -24.12 0.50
N GLY A 784 9.41 -23.14 1.25
CA GLY A 784 10.85 -22.82 1.28
C GLY A 784 11.28 -21.77 0.27
N ASP A 785 10.48 -21.45 -0.73
CA ASP A 785 10.77 -20.45 -1.76
C ASP A 785 9.47 -19.92 -2.39
N TRP A 786 9.56 -18.92 -3.28
CA TRP A 786 8.46 -18.46 -4.12
C TRP A 786 7.85 -19.61 -4.92
N ILE A 787 6.51 -19.67 -4.95
CA ILE A 787 5.77 -20.69 -5.69
C ILE A 787 5.12 -20.01 -6.92
N PRO A 788 5.68 -20.20 -8.14
CA PRO A 788 5.15 -19.56 -9.35
C PRO A 788 3.75 -20.08 -9.70
N ALA A 789 2.86 -19.19 -10.15
CA ALA A 789 1.52 -19.58 -10.60
C ALA A 789 1.56 -20.61 -11.75
N ASN A 790 2.55 -20.51 -12.64
CA ASN A 790 2.74 -21.48 -13.72
C ASN A 790 3.02 -22.89 -13.21
N LEU A 791 3.79 -23.05 -12.13
CA LEU A 791 4.01 -24.37 -11.51
C LEU A 791 2.68 -24.96 -11.03
N ILE A 792 1.84 -24.18 -10.38
CA ILE A 792 0.52 -24.64 -9.93
C ILE A 792 -0.38 -25.02 -11.09
N LYS A 793 -0.38 -24.24 -12.18
CA LYS A 793 -1.11 -24.57 -13.42
C LYS A 793 -0.66 -25.92 -14.00
N ASN A 794 0.65 -26.17 -14.06
CA ASN A 794 1.21 -27.42 -14.53
C ASN A 794 0.81 -28.60 -13.62
N ILE A 795 0.88 -28.42 -12.29
CA ILE A 795 0.46 -29.43 -11.30
C ILE A 795 -1.04 -29.76 -11.48
N ARG A 796 -1.91 -28.76 -11.57
CA ARG A 796 -3.36 -28.96 -11.78
C ARG A 796 -3.68 -29.68 -13.08
N THR A 797 -2.97 -29.34 -14.15
CA THR A 797 -3.14 -30.01 -15.45
C THR A 797 -2.74 -31.47 -15.36
N ARG A 798 -1.65 -31.80 -14.67
CA ARG A 798 -1.14 -33.15 -14.54
C ARG A 798 -1.89 -33.97 -13.50
N PHE A 799 -2.24 -33.38 -12.38
CA PHE A 799 -2.84 -34.00 -11.21
C PHE A 799 -4.13 -33.26 -10.77
N PRO A 800 -5.21 -33.32 -11.57
CA PRO A 800 -6.41 -32.48 -11.34
C PRO A 800 -7.17 -32.76 -10.04
N LYS A 801 -6.94 -33.92 -9.40
CA LYS A 801 -7.58 -34.31 -8.13
C LYS A 801 -6.67 -34.10 -6.91
N THR A 802 -5.45 -33.65 -7.12
CA THR A 802 -4.46 -33.46 -6.07
C THR A 802 -4.70 -32.15 -5.33
N GLN A 803 -4.76 -32.21 -4.01
CA GLN A 803 -4.74 -31.02 -3.18
C GLN A 803 -3.31 -30.46 -3.15
N CYS A 804 -3.13 -29.23 -3.62
CA CYS A 804 -1.85 -28.55 -3.58
C CYS A 804 -1.94 -27.37 -2.61
N VAL A 805 -0.94 -27.24 -1.74
CA VAL A 805 -0.91 -26.21 -0.68
C VAL A 805 0.45 -25.52 -0.70
N GLY A 806 0.41 -24.19 -0.77
CA GLY A 806 1.55 -23.36 -0.45
C GLY A 806 1.71 -23.22 1.05
N LEU A 807 2.91 -23.41 1.56
CA LEU A 807 3.26 -23.29 2.97
C LEU A 807 4.42 -22.30 3.12
N GLY A 808 4.40 -21.54 4.18
CA GLY A 808 5.45 -20.57 4.49
C GLY A 808 5.80 -20.59 5.97
N GLY A 809 6.90 -19.91 6.30
CA GLY A 809 7.37 -19.78 7.66
C GLY A 809 8.88 -19.64 7.74
N ALA A 810 9.38 -19.57 8.95
CA ALA A 810 10.80 -19.54 9.24
C ALA A 810 11.15 -20.70 10.19
N THR A 811 12.36 -21.20 10.13
CA THR A 811 12.86 -22.23 11.05
C THR A 811 12.64 -21.82 12.51
N GLU A 812 12.76 -20.52 12.80
CA GLU A 812 12.54 -19.90 14.10
C GLU A 812 11.07 -19.91 14.57
N ALA A 813 10.14 -20.31 13.69
CA ALA A 813 8.70 -20.33 13.99
C ALA A 813 8.04 -21.70 13.66
N GLY A 814 8.80 -22.77 13.72
CA GLY A 814 8.31 -24.17 13.73
C GLY A 814 7.93 -24.73 12.38
N ILE A 815 8.88 -24.99 11.49
CA ILE A 815 8.73 -25.56 10.15
C ILE A 815 7.91 -24.67 9.24
N TRP A 816 6.61 -24.54 9.51
CA TRP A 816 5.66 -23.66 8.83
C TRP A 816 4.79 -22.91 9.83
N SER A 817 4.39 -21.73 9.43
CA SER A 817 3.57 -20.84 10.25
C SER A 817 2.32 -20.34 9.51
N ILE A 818 2.30 -20.43 8.18
CA ILE A 818 1.27 -19.90 7.30
C ILE A 818 1.00 -20.87 6.16
N TYR A 819 -0.20 -20.86 5.61
CA TYR A 819 -0.59 -21.74 4.51
C TYR A 819 -1.57 -21.07 3.56
N PHE A 820 -1.55 -21.50 2.30
CA PHE A 820 -2.50 -21.09 1.27
C PHE A 820 -2.92 -22.27 0.40
N PRO A 821 -4.21 -22.68 0.39
CA PRO A 821 -4.74 -23.66 -0.54
C PRO A 821 -4.74 -23.09 -1.96
N THR A 822 -4.00 -23.73 -2.88
CA THR A 822 -3.78 -23.13 -4.20
C THR A 822 -5.04 -23.04 -5.06
N ASP A 823 -6.08 -23.82 -4.79
CA ASP A 823 -7.39 -23.76 -5.45
C ASP A 823 -8.11 -22.41 -5.26
N LYS A 824 -7.71 -21.62 -4.26
CA LYS A 824 -8.22 -20.27 -3.97
C LYS A 824 -7.44 -19.16 -4.69
N MET A 825 -6.44 -19.49 -5.53
CA MET A 825 -5.71 -18.47 -6.29
C MET A 825 -6.61 -17.74 -7.28
N SER A 826 -6.42 -16.43 -7.37
CA SER A 826 -6.97 -15.60 -8.44
C SER A 826 -6.22 -15.81 -9.76
N GLU A 827 -6.88 -15.55 -10.89
CA GLU A 827 -6.24 -15.57 -12.20
C GLU A 827 -5.16 -14.49 -12.36
N THR A 828 -5.24 -13.44 -11.55
CA THR A 828 -4.28 -12.33 -11.53
C THR A 828 -3.05 -12.60 -10.66
N ASP A 829 -3.06 -13.64 -9.82
CA ASP A 829 -1.92 -13.98 -8.96
C ASP A 829 -0.73 -14.48 -9.79
N ARG A 830 0.39 -13.78 -9.73
CA ARG A 830 1.66 -14.21 -10.39
C ARG A 830 2.36 -15.32 -9.61
N ASN A 831 2.21 -15.31 -8.29
CA ASN A 831 2.74 -16.30 -7.36
C ASN A 831 1.63 -16.73 -6.40
N VAL A 832 1.82 -17.87 -5.73
CA VAL A 832 0.93 -18.29 -4.63
C VAL A 832 1.07 -17.28 -3.50
N PRO A 833 -0.04 -16.71 -3.00
CA PRO A 833 -0.01 -15.85 -1.81
C PRO A 833 0.64 -16.57 -0.62
N TYR A 834 1.23 -15.80 0.29
CA TYR A 834 1.80 -16.37 1.50
C TYR A 834 0.71 -17.02 2.37
N GLY A 835 -0.45 -16.38 2.46
CA GLY A 835 -1.68 -17.02 2.95
C GLY A 835 -2.18 -16.51 4.29
N ILE A 836 -2.67 -17.45 5.12
CA ILE A 836 -3.24 -17.19 6.44
C ILE A 836 -2.54 -18.06 7.51
N PRO A 837 -2.51 -17.63 8.79
CA PRO A 837 -1.81 -18.34 9.86
C PRO A 837 -2.29 -19.77 10.08
N LEU A 838 -1.38 -20.64 10.48
CA LEU A 838 -1.67 -21.97 11.02
C LEU A 838 -2.25 -21.85 12.45
N SER A 839 -2.85 -22.95 12.96
CA SER A 839 -3.44 -22.97 14.30
C SER A 839 -2.41 -22.66 15.39
N ASN A 840 -2.82 -21.86 16.38
CA ASN A 840 -2.01 -21.37 17.48
C ASN A 840 -0.84 -20.47 17.05
N GLN A 841 -0.88 -19.94 15.83
CA GLN A 841 0.09 -18.97 15.31
C GLN A 841 -0.65 -17.71 14.85
N ARG A 842 0.02 -16.57 14.91
CA ARG A 842 -0.50 -15.26 14.54
C ARG A 842 0.55 -14.50 13.74
N PHE A 843 0.09 -13.69 12.81
CA PHE A 843 0.93 -12.88 11.96
C PHE A 843 0.60 -11.41 12.15
N TYR A 844 1.64 -10.60 12.14
CA TYR A 844 1.55 -9.15 12.17
C TYR A 844 2.47 -8.57 11.10
N ILE A 845 2.02 -7.54 10.42
CA ILE A 845 2.87 -6.76 9.53
C ILE A 845 3.03 -5.41 10.19
N LEU A 846 4.27 -5.09 10.59
CA LEU A 846 4.60 -3.95 11.41
C LEU A 846 5.52 -2.97 10.66
N ASP A 847 5.34 -1.68 10.92
CA ASP A 847 6.25 -0.64 10.47
C ASP A 847 7.52 -0.58 11.37
N GLU A 848 8.39 0.39 11.11
CA GLU A 848 9.63 0.59 11.89
C GLU A 848 9.40 1.04 13.35
N ASN A 849 8.19 1.51 13.66
CA ASN A 849 7.77 1.98 14.98
C ASN A 849 6.87 0.96 15.72
N ASP A 850 6.81 -0.28 15.23
CA ASP A 850 5.98 -1.36 15.77
C ASP A 850 4.45 -1.12 15.63
N ASN A 851 4.02 -0.22 14.75
CA ASN A 851 2.61 -0.04 14.45
C ASN A 851 2.15 -1.03 13.39
N PRO A 852 0.91 -1.55 13.50
CA PRO A 852 0.32 -2.38 12.46
C PRO A 852 0.16 -1.60 11.14
N CYS A 853 0.66 -2.17 10.03
CA CYS A 853 0.49 -1.59 8.71
C CYS A 853 -0.96 -1.71 8.23
N ALA A 854 -1.44 -0.76 7.45
CA ALA A 854 -2.72 -0.83 6.75
C ALA A 854 -2.69 -1.87 5.61
N ASP A 855 -3.84 -2.16 4.99
CA ASP A 855 -3.88 -3.07 3.85
C ASP A 855 -3.10 -2.48 2.67
N TYR A 856 -2.37 -3.35 1.95
CA TYR A 856 -1.47 -2.99 0.85
C TYR A 856 -0.26 -2.13 1.24
N VAL A 857 0.00 -1.94 2.54
CA VAL A 857 1.21 -1.27 3.03
C VAL A 857 2.26 -2.32 3.39
N ILE A 858 3.47 -2.13 2.84
CA ILE A 858 4.59 -3.04 3.08
C ILE A 858 5.17 -2.78 4.46
N GLY A 859 5.31 -3.84 5.25
CA GLY A 859 5.98 -3.83 6.53
C GLY A 859 6.73 -5.12 6.80
N GLU A 860 7.38 -5.22 7.95
CA GLU A 860 8.07 -6.45 8.37
C GLU A 860 7.07 -7.50 8.84
N ILE A 861 7.17 -8.70 8.30
CA ILE A 861 6.38 -9.86 8.75
C ILE A 861 6.89 -10.30 10.11
N CYS A 862 6.02 -10.32 11.10
CA CYS A 862 6.29 -10.77 12.46
C CYS A 862 5.39 -11.96 12.79
N ILE A 863 5.95 -12.98 13.42
CA ILE A 863 5.24 -14.23 13.76
C ILE A 863 5.14 -14.35 15.28
N ALA A 864 3.96 -14.71 15.78
CA ALA A 864 3.69 -14.99 17.19
C ALA A 864 3.03 -16.36 17.37
N GLY A 865 3.03 -16.88 18.58
CA GLY A 865 2.28 -18.09 18.96
C GLY A 865 3.12 -19.25 19.46
N LYS A 866 2.49 -20.43 19.55
CA LYS A 866 3.05 -21.62 20.20
C LYS A 866 4.20 -22.28 19.46
N SER A 867 4.35 -22.03 18.16
CA SER A 867 5.43 -22.65 17.35
C SER A 867 6.73 -21.85 17.34
N LEU A 868 6.84 -20.75 18.11
CA LEU A 868 8.07 -19.99 18.20
C LEU A 868 9.20 -20.79 18.85
N ALA A 869 10.38 -20.71 18.28
CA ALA A 869 11.59 -21.26 18.86
C ALA A 869 11.88 -20.64 20.23
N LYS A 870 12.64 -21.35 21.04
CA LYS A 870 13.16 -20.84 22.31
C LYS A 870 14.08 -19.64 22.08
N GLY A 871 14.89 -19.71 21.05
CA GLY A 871 15.81 -18.68 20.62
C GLY A 871 16.96 -19.25 19.78
N TYR A 872 18.03 -18.49 19.69
CA TYR A 872 19.27 -18.94 19.09
C TYR A 872 20.19 -19.51 20.15
N MET A 873 20.67 -20.71 19.90
CA MET A 873 21.50 -21.46 20.84
C MET A 873 22.78 -20.71 21.18
N ASN A 874 23.02 -20.50 22.48
CA ASN A 874 24.18 -19.79 23.03
C ASN A 874 24.38 -18.36 22.47
N ASP A 875 23.31 -17.73 21.97
CA ASP A 875 23.34 -16.35 21.46
C ASP A 875 22.14 -15.54 22.03
N PRO A 876 22.21 -15.11 23.30
CA PRO A 876 21.13 -14.35 23.93
C PRO A 876 20.94 -12.96 23.34
N GLU A 877 21.99 -12.34 22.83
CA GLU A 877 21.91 -11.02 22.21
C GLU A 877 21.08 -11.07 20.92
N LEU A 878 21.41 -11.98 20.01
CA LEU A 878 20.63 -12.20 18.80
C LEU A 878 19.21 -12.65 19.11
N THR A 879 19.02 -13.48 20.14
CA THR A 879 17.70 -13.91 20.60
C THR A 879 16.86 -12.72 21.01
N ASN A 880 17.35 -11.84 21.87
CA ASN A 880 16.63 -10.64 22.32
C ASN A 880 16.34 -9.67 21.19
N ASN A 881 17.23 -9.57 20.20
CA ASN A 881 17.03 -8.69 19.03
C ASN A 881 15.95 -9.21 18.07
N LYS A 882 15.81 -10.53 17.94
CA LYS A 882 14.86 -11.15 16.98
C LYS A 882 13.55 -11.60 17.62
N PHE A 883 13.57 -11.99 18.88
CA PHE A 883 12.40 -12.40 19.65
C PHE A 883 12.07 -11.33 20.69
N GLN A 884 11.11 -10.47 20.36
CA GLN A 884 10.75 -9.31 21.17
C GLN A 884 9.33 -9.42 21.73
N TYR A 885 9.10 -8.81 22.88
CA TYR A 885 7.75 -8.63 23.40
C TYR A 885 7.25 -7.24 23.02
N ILE A 886 6.15 -7.19 22.24
CA ILE A 886 5.56 -5.92 21.79
C ILE A 886 4.35 -5.60 22.65
N GLY A 887 4.45 -4.53 23.45
CA GLY A 887 3.41 -4.14 24.40
C GLY A 887 2.06 -3.83 23.73
N GLN A 888 2.05 -3.22 22.55
CA GLN A 888 0.82 -2.90 21.81
C GLN A 888 0.05 -4.16 21.36
N ILE A 889 0.77 -5.25 21.07
CA ILE A 889 0.19 -6.53 20.64
C ILE A 889 0.00 -7.45 21.85
N ASN A 890 0.72 -7.20 22.95
CA ASN A 890 0.77 -8.00 24.18
C ASN A 890 1.24 -9.45 23.95
N GLU A 891 2.21 -9.66 23.04
CA GLU A 891 2.75 -10.97 22.69
C GLU A 891 4.26 -10.95 22.43
N ARG A 892 4.89 -12.12 22.59
CA ARG A 892 6.24 -12.39 22.11
C ARG A 892 6.17 -12.69 20.62
N ILE A 893 6.92 -11.94 19.82
CA ILE A 893 6.99 -12.09 18.37
C ILE A 893 8.41 -12.47 17.92
N TYR A 894 8.50 -13.11 16.77
CA TYR A 894 9.72 -13.29 16.00
C TYR A 894 9.73 -12.32 14.81
N ARG A 895 10.77 -11.49 14.71
CA ARG A 895 11.02 -10.60 13.57
C ARG A 895 11.74 -11.33 12.48
N THR A 896 11.03 -11.64 11.39
CA THR A 896 11.55 -12.49 10.32
C THR A 896 12.62 -11.82 9.46
N GLY A 897 12.56 -10.50 9.31
CA GLY A 897 13.28 -9.75 8.28
C GLY A 897 12.66 -9.87 6.89
N ASP A 898 11.57 -10.60 6.75
CA ASP A 898 10.76 -10.69 5.53
C ASP A 898 9.80 -9.50 5.47
N LEU A 899 9.60 -8.96 4.29
CA LEU A 899 8.63 -7.90 4.01
C LEU A 899 7.37 -8.51 3.40
N GLY A 900 6.24 -8.00 3.83
CA GLY A 900 4.94 -8.42 3.31
C GLY A 900 3.90 -7.33 3.43
N LEU A 901 2.73 -7.62 2.91
CA LEU A 901 1.53 -6.78 3.02
C LEU A 901 0.30 -7.65 3.22
N TYR A 902 -0.76 -7.07 3.74
CA TYR A 902 -2.07 -7.70 3.78
C TYR A 902 -2.90 -7.25 2.58
N ARG A 903 -3.69 -8.16 2.02
CA ARG A 903 -4.82 -7.82 1.13
C ARG A 903 -6.04 -7.43 1.97
N GLU A 904 -7.09 -6.88 1.32
CA GLU A 904 -8.35 -6.51 1.97
C GLU A 904 -9.10 -7.67 2.64
N ASP A 905 -8.85 -8.90 2.20
CA ASP A 905 -9.41 -10.13 2.80
C ASP A 905 -8.54 -10.69 3.95
N GLY A 906 -7.42 -10.02 4.24
CA GLY A 906 -6.45 -10.37 5.27
C GLY A 906 -5.45 -11.46 4.87
N ILE A 907 -5.48 -11.92 3.62
CA ILE A 907 -4.42 -12.78 3.07
C ILE A 907 -3.11 -12.00 3.04
N ILE A 908 -2.04 -12.65 3.48
CA ILE A 908 -0.70 -12.06 3.48
C ILE A 908 -0.02 -12.38 2.14
N GLU A 909 0.59 -11.35 1.56
CA GLU A 909 1.53 -11.48 0.45
C GLU A 909 2.96 -11.29 0.95
N PHE A 910 3.85 -12.15 0.49
CA PHE A 910 5.28 -11.97 0.65
C PHE A 910 5.79 -11.03 -0.46
N VAL A 911 6.58 -10.01 -0.10
CA VAL A 911 7.07 -9.00 -1.05
C VAL A 911 8.56 -9.14 -1.31
N GLY A 912 9.31 -9.58 -0.31
CA GLY A 912 10.77 -9.70 -0.40
C GLY A 912 11.44 -9.72 0.96
N ARG A 913 12.71 -9.33 1.02
CA ARG A 913 13.45 -9.26 2.28
C ARG A 913 13.98 -7.85 2.54
N LYS A 914 14.07 -7.50 3.83
CA LYS A 914 14.68 -6.25 4.32
C LYS A 914 16.21 -6.28 4.24
N ASP A 915 16.80 -7.49 4.33
CA ASP A 915 18.24 -7.75 4.35
C ASP A 915 18.75 -8.34 3.03
N THR A 916 20.05 -8.60 2.93
CA THR A 916 20.71 -9.19 1.77
C THR A 916 20.62 -10.71 1.69
N GLN A 917 19.76 -11.32 2.50
CA GLN A 917 19.54 -12.76 2.50
C GLN A 917 18.67 -13.16 1.31
N VAL A 918 19.08 -14.23 0.62
CA VAL A 918 18.35 -14.79 -0.53
C VAL A 918 18.00 -16.25 -0.31
N LYS A 919 16.97 -16.73 -0.98
CA LYS A 919 16.68 -18.16 -1.05
C LYS A 919 17.08 -18.69 -2.42
N VAL A 920 17.93 -19.70 -2.45
CA VAL A 920 18.41 -20.33 -3.70
C VAL A 920 18.06 -21.80 -3.66
N ASN A 921 17.15 -22.26 -4.52
CA ASN A 921 16.65 -23.64 -4.54
C ASN A 921 16.16 -24.13 -3.15
N GLY A 922 15.52 -23.26 -2.38
CA GLY A 922 15.02 -23.54 -1.03
C GLY A 922 16.09 -23.44 0.08
N TYR A 923 17.34 -23.14 -0.25
CA TYR A 923 18.40 -22.92 0.74
C TYR A 923 18.46 -21.45 1.13
N ARG A 924 18.49 -21.18 2.43
CA ARG A 924 18.70 -19.84 2.99
C ARG A 924 20.18 -19.48 2.86
N VAL A 925 20.50 -18.47 2.06
CA VAL A 925 21.86 -18.04 1.75
C VAL A 925 22.03 -16.58 2.14
N GLU A 926 23.05 -16.31 2.96
CA GLU A 926 23.47 -14.94 3.27
C GLU A 926 24.55 -14.51 2.28
N LEU A 927 24.28 -13.52 1.44
CA LEU A 927 25.28 -12.99 0.49
C LEU A 927 26.54 -12.50 1.20
N GLY A 928 26.38 -11.90 2.38
CA GLY A 928 27.50 -11.48 3.24
C GLY A 928 28.42 -12.63 3.69
N GLU A 929 27.90 -13.86 3.85
CA GLU A 929 28.72 -15.03 4.16
C GLU A 929 29.64 -15.40 3.00
N ILE A 930 29.11 -15.38 1.78
CA ILE A 930 29.86 -15.62 0.54
C ILE A 930 30.93 -14.53 0.36
N GLU A 931 30.56 -13.26 0.54
CA GLU A 931 31.51 -12.15 0.47
C GLU A 931 32.64 -12.27 1.48
N ASN A 932 32.32 -12.62 2.73
CA ASN A 932 33.30 -12.81 3.77
C ASN A 932 34.25 -13.99 3.47
N ALA A 933 33.75 -15.10 2.92
CA ALA A 933 34.56 -16.21 2.47
C ALA A 933 35.49 -15.80 1.32
N LEU A 934 35.03 -15.04 0.36
CA LEU A 934 35.79 -14.51 -0.75
C LEU A 934 36.85 -13.48 -0.31
N ARG A 935 36.55 -12.63 0.67
CA ARG A 935 37.52 -11.65 1.24
C ARG A 935 38.66 -12.30 2.01
N LYS A 936 38.45 -13.47 2.59
CA LYS A 936 39.53 -14.26 3.21
C LYS A 936 40.58 -14.80 2.22
N TYR A 937 40.24 -14.87 0.93
CA TYR A 937 41.17 -15.21 -0.13
C TYR A 937 42.07 -14.00 -0.42
N LYS A 938 43.38 -14.11 -0.19
CA LYS A 938 44.39 -13.03 -0.20
C LYS A 938 44.47 -12.14 -1.44
N LYS A 939 43.75 -12.47 -2.52
CA LYS A 939 43.77 -11.74 -3.82
C LYS A 939 42.54 -10.79 -4.04
N ASN A 940 41.46 -10.89 -3.27
CA ASN A 940 40.25 -10.09 -3.52
C ASN A 940 39.96 -9.14 -2.36
N ARG A 941 40.34 -7.86 -2.50
CA ARG A 941 40.13 -6.82 -1.48
C ARG A 941 38.74 -6.19 -1.53
N LYS A 942 38.02 -6.31 -2.66
CA LYS A 942 36.63 -5.85 -2.82
C LYS A 942 35.84 -6.91 -3.59
N CYS A 943 34.84 -7.48 -2.98
CA CYS A 943 33.82 -8.31 -3.65
C CYS A 943 32.45 -7.95 -3.12
N SER A 944 31.48 -7.98 -3.98
CA SER A 944 30.05 -7.91 -3.66
C SER A 944 29.32 -9.02 -4.40
N CYS A 945 28.32 -9.61 -3.78
CA CYS A 945 27.43 -10.60 -4.38
C CYS A 945 26.05 -9.97 -4.64
N SER A 946 25.42 -10.39 -5.72
CA SER A 946 24.04 -10.07 -6.01
C SER A 946 23.31 -11.31 -6.51
N GLU A 947 22.02 -11.37 -6.25
CA GLU A 947 21.15 -12.35 -6.89
C GLU A 947 20.96 -11.96 -8.35
N LYS A 948 21.10 -12.94 -9.29
CA LYS A 948 20.80 -12.76 -10.71
C LYS A 948 19.61 -13.60 -11.08
#